data_9e00823fd69a65026d761234fd7104ac
#
_entry.id   9e00823fd69a65026d761234fd7104ac
#
_cell.length_a   1.000
_cell.length_b   1.000
_cell.length_c   1.000
_cell.angle_alpha   90.00
_cell.angle_beta   90.00
_cell.angle_gamma   90.00
#
_symmetry.space_group_name_H-M   'P 1'
#
loop_
_entity.id
_entity.type
_entity.pdbx_description
1 polymer ?
#
loop_
_entity_poly.entity_id
_entity_poly.type
_entity_poly.pdbx_seq_one_letter_code
_entity_poly.pdbx_strand_id
1 'polypeptide(L)'
;MKIKADYVSEPQWRELVVKSSLPEELKCLSELAHNLWWVWNFEARDLFRDLEPTIYSEVKHNPVLLLERLSYERKEEIVKDKALMKRINSVYKSFREYMDVKPDATRPSVAYFCMEYGIHSALKIYSGGLGMLAGDYVKEASDSNVDMCAVGFLYRYGYFTQTLSMDGQQIAKYEAQNFNQVPVERVYDENGNPLVIDVPYTNYMVHASVWVANVGRVKLYLLDTDNDLNSEFDKPITHSLYGGDWENRLKQEILLGIGGMLLLKRLGIKKDVYHCNEGHAALCNLQRLCDYIDEGLTFNQAMELVRASSLYTVHTPVPAGHDYFDEGLFGKYMGGYPAKLGISWDEFIGMGRTNPDDHSERFCMSTFACNTCQEVNGVSKLHGWVSQKMFSSIWKGYYPEENHVGYVTNGVHFPTWAATEWKNVYGKYFDKNFMFDQSNLKIWEAIYGVADEEIWNTRMTLKNKLVDYIREQFRETWLKNQGDPSRVVSLLESITPNALFIGFCRRFATYKRAHLLFTDLERLSKIVNNPERPVKFLFAGKAHPADGAGQGLIKKIYEISQRPEFLGKIIFLEDYDFMLARRRVSGVDIWMNTPTRPLEASGTSGEKAEMNGVVNLSVLDGWWLEGYRKGAGWALTEKRTYQNQGYQDQLDAATIYGLLENEIVPLFYDKNEKGYSEGWIKVIKNSIATIAPHYTMKRQLDDYYDKFYCKEATRFHELSANNNKLAKDIAQWKEAVAERWDAINVVSASWNVPATGAQTGETYTIRYVINEQGLSDAVGLELVSIRTDKDGEERVFNIRPLEVVGHEGNNYIFEGKVTPDVAGNLKSAVRMYPKNANLPHRQDFCYVKWFALPNA
;
A
#
# COMPACT_ATOMS: atom_id res chain seq x y z
N MET A 1 -0.18 76.49 13.62
CA MET A 1 -0.29 75.33 12.63
C MET A 1 -0.46 74.11 13.45
N LYS A 2 -1.60 73.40 13.41
CA LYS A 2 -1.78 72.09 14.09
C LYS A 2 -1.03 71.02 13.29
N ILE A 3 -0.10 70.32 13.94
CA ILE A 3 0.74 69.24 13.33
C ILE A 3 -0.05 67.93 13.19
N LYS A 4 -1.16 67.83 13.93
CA LYS A 4 -2.09 66.66 13.82
C LYS A 4 -3.50 67.16 13.50
N ALA A 5 -4.16 66.50 12.58
CA ALA A 5 -5.57 66.71 12.30
C ALA A 5 -6.43 66.13 13.47
N ASP A 6 -7.36 66.98 13.99
CA ASP A 6 -8.28 66.56 15.05
C ASP A 6 -9.48 65.71 14.52
N TYR A 7 -9.57 65.56 13.22
CA TYR A 7 -10.64 64.80 12.57
C TYR A 7 -10.06 63.74 11.63
N VAL A 8 -9.99 62.55 12.10
CA VAL A 8 -9.75 61.37 11.26
C VAL A 8 -11.01 60.52 11.34
N SER A 9 -11.74 60.42 10.24
CA SER A 9 -12.83 59.41 10.20
C SER A 9 -12.20 58.02 10.10
N GLU A 10 -12.59 57.12 10.99
CA GLU A 10 -12.20 55.76 10.89
C GLU A 10 -12.85 55.10 9.65
N PRO A 11 -12.12 54.30 8.89
CA PRO A 11 -12.68 53.62 7.74
C PRO A 11 -13.72 52.58 8.19
N GLN A 12 -14.89 52.61 7.57
CA GLN A 12 -15.91 51.58 7.75
C GLN A 12 -15.69 50.47 6.72
N TRP A 13 -15.06 49.40 7.14
CA TRP A 13 -14.78 48.26 6.30
C TRP A 13 -16.06 47.43 6.08
N ARG A 14 -16.30 47.03 4.84
CA ARG A 14 -17.25 46.00 4.47
C ARG A 14 -16.48 44.89 3.75
N GLU A 15 -16.80 43.67 4.13
CA GLU A 15 -16.26 42.50 3.43
C GLU A 15 -16.86 42.43 2.02
N LEU A 16 -16.00 42.36 1.00
CA LEU A 16 -16.36 42.14 -0.39
C LEU A 16 -15.78 40.83 -0.86
N VAL A 17 -16.62 39.84 -1.10
CA VAL A 17 -16.19 38.55 -1.68
C VAL A 17 -16.21 38.71 -3.21
N VAL A 18 -15.02 38.68 -3.82
CA VAL A 18 -14.86 38.65 -5.26
C VAL A 18 -14.61 37.23 -5.70
N LYS A 19 -15.56 36.65 -6.46
CA LYS A 19 -15.41 35.29 -7.00
C LYS A 19 -14.69 35.35 -8.35
N SER A 20 -13.74 34.45 -8.55
CA SER A 20 -13.09 34.26 -9.85
C SER A 20 -14.10 33.71 -10.86
N SER A 21 -14.10 34.27 -12.07
CA SER A 21 -14.87 33.76 -13.22
C SER A 21 -13.93 33.38 -14.36
N LEU A 22 -14.34 32.38 -15.14
CA LEU A 22 -13.64 31.99 -16.35
C LEU A 22 -14.46 32.42 -17.57
N PRO A 23 -13.82 33.06 -18.61
CA PRO A 23 -14.43 33.21 -19.92
C PRO A 23 -14.98 31.87 -20.45
N GLU A 24 -16.00 31.94 -21.31
CA GLU A 24 -16.68 30.71 -21.83
C GLU A 24 -15.67 29.74 -22.49
N GLU A 25 -14.72 30.30 -23.23
CA GLU A 25 -13.68 29.58 -23.95
C GLU A 25 -12.72 28.82 -23.02
N LEU A 26 -12.61 29.23 -21.76
CA LEU A 26 -11.73 28.63 -20.75
C LEU A 26 -12.45 27.72 -19.73
N LYS A 27 -13.78 27.57 -19.81
CA LYS A 27 -14.54 26.74 -18.86
C LYS A 27 -14.09 25.28 -18.82
N CYS A 28 -13.62 24.74 -19.93
CA CYS A 28 -13.06 23.39 -20.01
C CYS A 28 -11.86 23.18 -19.07
N LEU A 29 -11.10 24.25 -18.75
CA LEU A 29 -9.99 24.21 -17.81
C LEU A 29 -10.45 23.89 -16.38
N SER A 30 -11.66 24.31 -16.00
CA SER A 30 -12.21 23.99 -14.67
C SER A 30 -12.46 22.50 -14.50
N GLU A 31 -13.09 21.85 -15.49
CA GLU A 31 -13.28 20.41 -15.48
C GLU A 31 -11.95 19.67 -15.46
N LEU A 32 -11.01 20.07 -16.31
CA LEU A 32 -9.68 19.47 -16.37
C LEU A 32 -8.92 19.64 -15.04
N ALA A 33 -9.01 20.81 -14.37
CA ALA A 33 -8.34 21.08 -13.10
C ALA A 33 -8.88 20.23 -11.94
N HIS A 34 -10.20 19.97 -11.93
CA HIS A 34 -10.85 19.15 -10.91
C HIS A 34 -10.72 17.64 -11.16
N ASN A 35 -10.33 17.20 -12.35
CA ASN A 35 -10.04 15.80 -12.60
C ASN A 35 -8.52 15.56 -12.49
N LEU A 36 -8.13 14.72 -11.56
CA LEU A 36 -6.72 14.43 -11.25
C LEU A 36 -5.96 13.68 -12.37
N TRP A 37 -6.56 13.43 -13.51
CA TRP A 37 -5.88 12.88 -14.68
C TRP A 37 -4.65 13.71 -15.11
N TRP A 38 -4.67 15.01 -14.95
CA TRP A 38 -3.52 15.90 -15.23
C TRP A 38 -2.26 15.53 -14.41
N VAL A 39 -2.39 14.84 -13.28
CA VAL A 39 -1.26 14.47 -12.43
C VAL A 39 -0.25 13.60 -13.19
N TRP A 40 -0.73 12.69 -14.02
CA TRP A 40 0.11 11.77 -14.77
C TRP A 40 0.09 11.98 -16.29
N ASN A 41 -0.77 12.86 -16.77
CA ASN A 41 -0.70 13.34 -18.15
C ASN A 41 0.19 14.58 -18.22
N PHE A 42 1.39 14.42 -18.81
CA PHE A 42 2.39 15.48 -18.82
C PHE A 42 1.97 16.68 -19.68
N GLU A 43 1.20 16.49 -20.76
CA GLU A 43 0.74 17.60 -21.62
C GLU A 43 -0.26 18.48 -20.88
N ALA A 44 -1.18 17.88 -20.11
CA ALA A 44 -2.12 18.63 -19.27
C ALA A 44 -1.41 19.38 -18.14
N ARG A 45 -0.45 18.70 -17.47
CA ARG A 45 0.34 19.32 -16.42
C ARG A 45 1.16 20.50 -16.93
N ASP A 46 1.83 20.34 -18.05
CA ASP A 46 2.66 21.37 -18.66
C ASP A 46 1.80 22.52 -19.21
N LEU A 47 0.57 22.23 -19.67
CA LEU A 47 -0.40 23.26 -20.02
C LEU A 47 -0.69 24.17 -18.82
N PHE A 48 -1.06 23.62 -17.66
CA PHE A 48 -1.33 24.44 -16.47
C PHE A 48 -0.13 25.28 -16.04
N ARG A 49 1.09 24.72 -16.10
CA ARG A 49 2.30 25.48 -15.83
C ARG A 49 2.44 26.67 -16.77
N ASP A 50 2.20 26.47 -18.05
CA ASP A 50 2.47 27.45 -19.10
C ASP A 50 1.37 28.54 -19.20
N LEU A 51 0.20 28.33 -18.53
CA LEU A 51 -0.80 29.38 -18.37
C LEU A 51 -0.25 30.58 -17.58
N GLU A 52 0.47 30.32 -16.46
CA GLU A 52 1.14 31.32 -15.64
C GLU A 52 2.17 30.64 -14.72
N PRO A 53 3.44 30.52 -15.16
CA PRO A 53 4.46 29.74 -14.44
C PRO A 53 4.73 30.21 -13.01
N THR A 54 4.72 31.51 -12.78
CA THR A 54 5.00 32.11 -11.47
C THR A 54 3.92 31.70 -10.48
N ILE A 55 2.65 31.96 -10.80
CA ILE A 55 1.52 31.58 -9.93
C ILE A 55 1.46 30.05 -9.76
N TYR A 56 1.72 29.29 -10.81
CA TYR A 56 1.71 27.83 -10.73
C TYR A 56 2.72 27.27 -9.71
N SER A 57 3.89 27.89 -9.63
CA SER A 57 4.89 27.59 -8.62
C SER A 57 4.43 27.99 -7.21
N GLU A 58 3.91 29.22 -7.07
CA GLU A 58 3.43 29.74 -5.78
C GLU A 58 2.29 28.92 -5.19
N VAL A 59 1.37 28.43 -6.02
CA VAL A 59 0.26 27.55 -5.60
C VAL A 59 0.65 26.08 -5.46
N LYS A 60 1.95 25.77 -5.43
CA LYS A 60 2.47 24.40 -5.28
C LYS A 60 1.89 23.43 -6.33
N HIS A 61 1.78 23.89 -7.56
CA HIS A 61 1.30 23.10 -8.71
C HIS A 61 -0.17 22.64 -8.60
N ASN A 62 -1.00 23.43 -7.94
CA ASN A 62 -2.44 23.18 -7.81
C ASN A 62 -3.21 23.95 -8.92
N PRO A 63 -3.76 23.29 -9.94
CA PRO A 63 -4.41 23.96 -11.05
C PRO A 63 -5.74 24.63 -10.67
N VAL A 64 -6.45 24.10 -9.66
CA VAL A 64 -7.69 24.71 -9.17
C VAL A 64 -7.40 26.10 -8.61
N LEU A 65 -6.39 26.18 -7.74
CA LEU A 65 -5.98 27.43 -7.12
C LEU A 65 -5.28 28.37 -8.13
N LEU A 66 -4.57 27.83 -9.12
CA LEU A 66 -4.03 28.59 -10.24
C LEU A 66 -5.14 29.34 -10.97
N LEU A 67 -6.20 28.64 -11.41
CA LEU A 67 -7.31 29.25 -12.15
C LEU A 67 -8.05 30.30 -11.32
N GLU A 68 -8.14 30.12 -10.01
CA GLU A 68 -8.71 31.12 -9.10
C GLU A 68 -7.87 32.38 -9.02
N ARG A 69 -6.52 32.24 -8.99
CA ARG A 69 -5.58 33.36 -8.85
C ARG A 69 -5.20 34.08 -10.14
N LEU A 70 -5.52 33.50 -11.30
CA LEU A 70 -5.32 34.21 -12.58
C LEU A 70 -6.11 35.52 -12.60
N SER A 71 -5.45 36.63 -12.93
CA SER A 71 -6.12 37.91 -13.17
C SER A 71 -7.09 37.82 -14.36
N TYR A 72 -8.13 38.63 -14.35
CA TYR A 72 -9.06 38.68 -15.49
C TYR A 72 -8.37 39.08 -16.78
N GLU A 73 -7.45 40.05 -16.69
CA GLU A 73 -6.62 40.48 -17.81
C GLU A 73 -5.81 39.31 -18.41
N ARG A 74 -5.16 38.50 -17.56
CA ARG A 74 -4.42 37.31 -18.03
C ARG A 74 -5.34 36.30 -18.71
N LYS A 75 -6.55 36.09 -18.19
CA LYS A 75 -7.55 35.21 -18.83
C LYS A 75 -7.94 35.68 -20.22
N GLU A 76 -8.12 37.00 -20.39
CA GLU A 76 -8.38 37.64 -21.70
C GLU A 76 -7.20 37.47 -22.67
N GLU A 77 -5.96 37.60 -22.17
CA GLU A 77 -4.76 37.37 -22.99
C GLU A 77 -4.68 35.93 -23.48
N ILE A 78 -4.96 34.96 -22.61
CA ILE A 78 -4.99 33.53 -22.96
C ILE A 78 -5.99 33.28 -24.08
N VAL A 79 -7.21 33.85 -24.00
CA VAL A 79 -8.25 33.70 -25.04
C VAL A 79 -7.78 34.27 -26.38
N LYS A 80 -7.00 35.36 -26.36
CA LYS A 80 -6.46 36.02 -27.60
C LYS A 80 -5.27 35.27 -28.20
N ASP A 81 -4.57 34.43 -27.39
CA ASP A 81 -3.45 33.63 -27.86
C ASP A 81 -3.93 32.39 -28.60
N LYS A 82 -3.91 32.44 -29.93
CA LYS A 82 -4.36 31.35 -30.79
C LYS A 82 -3.57 30.06 -30.62
N ALA A 83 -2.26 30.15 -30.31
CA ALA A 83 -1.41 28.98 -30.14
C ALA A 83 -1.76 28.28 -28.82
N LEU A 84 -1.91 29.03 -27.75
CA LEU A 84 -2.29 28.51 -26.44
C LEU A 84 -3.72 27.96 -26.45
N MET A 85 -4.68 28.67 -27.09
CA MET A 85 -6.04 28.16 -27.25
C MET A 85 -6.11 26.85 -28.04
N LYS A 86 -5.31 26.73 -29.12
CA LYS A 86 -5.20 25.47 -29.86
C LYS A 86 -4.70 24.32 -28.95
N ARG A 87 -3.72 24.61 -28.12
CA ARG A 87 -3.18 23.64 -27.16
C ARG A 87 -4.21 23.26 -26.08
N ILE A 88 -4.92 24.24 -25.50
CA ILE A 88 -6.00 23.99 -24.55
C ILE A 88 -7.04 23.04 -25.15
N ASN A 89 -7.52 23.34 -26.35
CA ASN A 89 -8.50 22.51 -27.04
C ASN A 89 -7.97 21.12 -27.36
N SER A 90 -6.71 20.97 -27.71
CA SER A 90 -6.08 19.67 -27.99
C SER A 90 -5.99 18.80 -26.73
N VAL A 91 -5.53 19.38 -25.61
CA VAL A 91 -5.44 18.68 -24.33
C VAL A 91 -6.83 18.28 -23.80
N TYR A 92 -7.80 19.20 -23.88
CA TYR A 92 -9.16 18.89 -23.47
C TYR A 92 -9.81 17.83 -24.33
N LYS A 93 -9.57 17.84 -25.64
CA LYS A 93 -10.02 16.77 -26.54
C LYS A 93 -9.44 15.40 -26.12
N SER A 94 -8.14 15.33 -25.88
CA SER A 94 -7.49 14.10 -25.40
C SER A 94 -8.06 13.63 -24.05
N PHE A 95 -8.37 14.56 -23.17
CA PHE A 95 -9.03 14.27 -21.90
C PHE A 95 -10.43 13.67 -22.10
N ARG A 96 -11.25 14.26 -23.01
CA ARG A 96 -12.58 13.70 -23.29
C ARG A 96 -12.50 12.33 -23.96
N GLU A 97 -11.60 12.16 -24.93
CA GLU A 97 -11.35 10.85 -25.54
C GLU A 97 -10.97 9.78 -24.49
N TYR A 98 -10.18 10.18 -23.50
CA TYR A 98 -9.86 9.29 -22.36
C TYR A 98 -11.09 8.99 -21.49
N MET A 99 -11.87 10.01 -21.14
CA MET A 99 -13.00 9.88 -20.23
C MET A 99 -14.21 9.17 -20.81
N ASP A 100 -14.49 9.32 -22.11
CA ASP A 100 -15.73 8.88 -22.75
C ASP A 100 -15.75 7.39 -23.11
N VAL A 101 -14.73 6.61 -22.71
CA VAL A 101 -14.65 5.17 -22.90
C VAL A 101 -15.43 4.46 -21.80
N LYS A 102 -16.32 3.53 -22.17
CA LYS A 102 -17.05 2.72 -21.18
C LYS A 102 -16.11 1.76 -20.44
N PRO A 103 -16.38 1.46 -19.16
CA PRO A 103 -15.59 0.48 -18.41
C PRO A 103 -15.56 -0.89 -19.09
N ASP A 104 -14.46 -1.61 -18.88
CA ASP A 104 -14.31 -2.99 -19.34
C ASP A 104 -15.30 -3.90 -18.59
N ALA A 105 -16.34 -4.34 -19.29
CA ALA A 105 -17.37 -5.20 -18.75
C ALA A 105 -16.93 -6.67 -18.60
N THR A 106 -15.75 -7.05 -19.05
CA THR A 106 -15.21 -8.41 -18.92
C THR A 106 -14.58 -8.67 -17.57
N ARG A 107 -14.29 -7.60 -16.82
CA ARG A 107 -13.71 -7.64 -15.49
C ARG A 107 -14.74 -7.31 -14.42
N PRO A 108 -14.73 -8.01 -13.27
CA PRO A 108 -15.64 -7.69 -12.17
C PRO A 108 -15.41 -6.28 -11.62
N SER A 109 -16.50 -5.70 -11.11
CA SER A 109 -16.47 -4.38 -10.48
C SER A 109 -15.96 -4.45 -9.05
N VAL A 110 -15.25 -3.41 -8.59
CA VAL A 110 -14.55 -3.41 -7.29
C VAL A 110 -14.86 -2.13 -6.52
N ALA A 111 -15.14 -2.27 -5.22
CA ALA A 111 -15.11 -1.19 -4.26
C ALA A 111 -13.83 -1.32 -3.41
N TYR A 112 -13.02 -0.27 -3.38
CA TYR A 112 -11.72 -0.25 -2.72
C TYR A 112 -11.73 0.70 -1.52
N PHE A 113 -11.40 0.18 -0.34
CA PHE A 113 -11.46 0.93 0.92
C PHE A 113 -10.06 1.13 1.49
N CYS A 114 -9.66 2.37 1.73
CA CYS A 114 -8.40 2.73 2.35
C CYS A 114 -8.51 4.07 3.09
N MET A 115 -7.78 4.23 4.20
CA MET A 115 -7.75 5.50 4.94
C MET A 115 -6.95 6.60 4.25
N GLU A 116 -6.06 6.26 3.32
CA GLU A 116 -5.16 7.23 2.70
C GLU A 116 -4.93 6.97 1.21
N TYR A 117 -4.83 8.05 0.43
CA TYR A 117 -4.56 7.99 -1.00
C TYR A 117 -3.56 9.07 -1.40
N GLY A 118 -2.38 8.66 -1.83
CA GLY A 118 -1.31 9.55 -2.30
C GLY A 118 -1.41 9.82 -3.79
N ILE A 119 -2.17 10.82 -4.19
CA ILE A 119 -2.41 11.14 -5.61
C ILE A 119 -1.54 12.29 -6.06
N HIS A 120 -1.54 13.39 -5.33
CA HIS A 120 -0.75 14.59 -5.59
C HIS A 120 -0.63 15.45 -4.32
N SER A 121 0.41 16.29 -4.25
CA SER A 121 0.63 17.21 -3.13
C SER A 121 -0.46 18.29 -2.97
N ALA A 122 -1.23 18.57 -4.03
CA ALA A 122 -2.38 19.47 -3.97
C ALA A 122 -3.56 18.91 -3.16
N LEU A 123 -3.59 17.60 -2.88
CA LEU A 123 -4.63 16.94 -2.10
C LEU A 123 -3.95 16.13 -0.98
N LYS A 124 -3.94 16.69 0.23
CA LYS A 124 -3.21 16.13 1.37
C LYS A 124 -4.03 15.07 2.13
N ILE A 125 -4.18 13.90 1.54
CA ILE A 125 -4.94 12.77 2.11
C ILE A 125 -4.11 11.49 2.23
N TYR A 126 -2.80 11.61 2.39
CA TYR A 126 -1.88 10.48 2.59
C TYR A 126 -0.72 10.87 3.52
N SER A 127 -0.04 9.87 4.08
CA SER A 127 1.16 10.07 4.89
C SER A 127 2.38 9.29 4.40
N GLY A 128 2.20 8.10 3.90
CA GLY A 128 3.30 7.19 3.61
C GLY A 128 3.07 6.24 2.44
N GLY A 129 3.77 5.09 2.48
CA GLY A 129 3.79 4.11 1.40
C GLY A 129 2.45 3.48 1.08
N LEU A 130 1.61 3.26 2.10
CA LEU A 130 0.27 2.70 1.93
C LEU A 130 -0.61 3.64 1.08
N GLY A 131 -0.57 4.94 1.38
CA GLY A 131 -1.33 5.92 0.61
C GLY A 131 -0.81 6.10 -0.79
N MET A 132 0.51 6.08 -0.98
CA MET A 132 1.11 6.12 -2.32
C MET A 132 0.68 4.92 -3.17
N LEU A 133 0.66 3.73 -2.57
CA LEU A 133 0.17 2.52 -3.24
C LEU A 133 -1.31 2.65 -3.63
N ALA A 134 -2.16 3.05 -2.69
CA ALA A 134 -3.59 3.22 -2.94
C ALA A 134 -3.87 4.28 -4.02
N GLY A 135 -3.12 5.39 -4.01
CA GLY A 135 -3.19 6.43 -5.04
C GLY A 135 -2.78 5.90 -6.41
N ASP A 136 -1.67 5.18 -6.49
CA ASP A 136 -1.20 4.55 -7.73
C ASP A 136 -2.21 3.50 -8.24
N TYR A 137 -2.82 2.75 -7.32
CA TYR A 137 -3.81 1.72 -7.65
C TYR A 137 -5.06 2.29 -8.31
N VAL A 138 -5.63 3.38 -7.78
CA VAL A 138 -6.81 4.02 -8.39
C VAL A 138 -6.48 4.74 -9.71
N LYS A 139 -5.25 5.24 -9.88
CA LYS A 139 -4.78 5.77 -11.16
C LYS A 139 -4.69 4.69 -12.23
N GLU A 140 -4.11 3.54 -11.88
CA GLU A 140 -4.03 2.41 -12.81
C GLU A 140 -5.40 1.83 -13.13
N ALA A 141 -6.29 1.73 -12.13
CA ALA A 141 -7.66 1.31 -12.36
C ALA A 141 -8.37 2.23 -13.39
N SER A 142 -8.06 3.54 -13.34
CA SER A 142 -8.52 4.48 -14.36
C SER A 142 -7.90 4.21 -15.72
N ASP A 143 -6.58 4.05 -15.82
CA ASP A 143 -5.87 3.80 -17.08
C ASP A 143 -6.26 2.46 -17.70
N SER A 144 -6.41 1.44 -16.89
CA SER A 144 -6.90 0.10 -17.32
C SER A 144 -8.41 0.05 -17.55
N ASN A 145 -9.11 1.15 -17.33
CA ASN A 145 -10.55 1.32 -17.58
C ASN A 145 -11.43 0.24 -16.92
N VAL A 146 -11.11 -0.14 -15.68
CA VAL A 146 -11.90 -1.09 -14.89
C VAL A 146 -12.99 -0.37 -14.09
N ASP A 147 -14.10 -1.04 -13.86
CA ASP A 147 -15.20 -0.51 -13.05
C ASP A 147 -14.82 -0.57 -11.56
N MET A 148 -14.20 0.49 -11.08
CA MET A 148 -13.78 0.65 -9.69
C MET A 148 -14.27 1.97 -9.10
N CYS A 149 -14.70 1.93 -7.86
CA CYS A 149 -14.84 3.11 -7.01
C CYS A 149 -13.99 2.92 -5.75
N ALA A 150 -13.63 4.01 -5.13
CA ALA A 150 -12.83 4.00 -3.92
C ALA A 150 -13.47 4.87 -2.83
N VAL A 151 -13.19 4.54 -1.57
CA VAL A 151 -13.71 5.25 -0.40
C VAL A 151 -12.55 5.58 0.54
N GLY A 152 -12.53 6.81 1.03
CA GLY A 152 -11.55 7.31 1.98
C GLY A 152 -12.05 8.55 2.72
N PHE A 153 -11.11 9.34 3.22
CA PHE A 153 -11.41 10.56 3.98
C PHE A 153 -10.87 11.81 3.32
N LEU A 154 -11.59 12.90 3.48
CA LEU A 154 -11.08 14.25 3.18
C LEU A 154 -10.62 14.89 4.49
N TYR A 155 -9.32 14.80 4.76
CA TYR A 155 -8.75 15.32 5.99
C TYR A 155 -8.66 16.86 5.97
N ARG A 156 -9.06 17.51 7.08
CA ARG A 156 -8.96 18.96 7.21
C ARG A 156 -7.50 19.42 7.21
N TYR A 157 -6.63 18.72 7.95
CA TYR A 157 -5.21 19.05 8.06
C TYR A 157 -4.31 18.07 7.33
N GLY A 158 -4.79 16.86 7.03
CA GLY A 158 -4.04 15.80 6.37
C GLY A 158 -2.85 15.32 7.19
N TYR A 159 -1.68 15.28 6.55
CA TYR A 159 -0.41 15.00 7.21
C TYR A 159 0.43 16.28 7.25
N PHE A 160 1.34 16.41 8.22
CA PHE A 160 2.05 17.64 8.49
C PHE A 160 3.08 18.02 7.44
N THR A 161 3.35 19.32 7.34
CA THR A 161 4.52 19.88 6.68
C THR A 161 5.70 19.90 7.64
N GLN A 162 6.85 19.39 7.22
CA GLN A 162 8.04 19.29 8.05
C GLN A 162 8.96 20.52 7.87
N THR A 163 9.41 21.08 8.98
CA THR A 163 10.58 21.94 9.03
C THR A 163 11.53 21.46 10.12
N LEU A 164 12.81 21.79 10.01
CA LEU A 164 13.78 21.52 11.05
C LEU A 164 14.15 22.82 11.78
N SER A 165 14.36 22.70 13.09
CA SER A 165 15.00 23.75 13.88
C SER A 165 16.49 23.84 13.57
N MET A 166 17.16 24.86 14.08
CA MET A 166 18.62 25.06 13.89
C MET A 166 19.47 23.90 14.41
N ASP A 167 18.98 23.15 15.39
CA ASP A 167 19.62 21.97 15.95
C ASP A 167 19.12 20.64 15.36
N GLY A 168 18.32 20.71 14.28
CA GLY A 168 17.86 19.54 13.55
C GLY A 168 16.63 18.84 14.13
N GLN A 169 15.95 19.46 15.11
CA GLN A 169 14.71 18.92 15.65
C GLN A 169 13.55 19.07 14.64
N GLN A 170 12.82 18.00 14.38
CA GLN A 170 11.64 18.05 13.51
C GLN A 170 10.52 18.90 14.14
N ILE A 171 9.98 19.79 13.36
CA ILE A 171 8.79 20.59 13.69
C ILE A 171 7.68 20.21 12.72
N ALA A 172 6.56 19.73 13.27
CA ALA A 172 5.37 19.40 12.49
C ALA A 172 4.44 20.61 12.42
N LYS A 173 4.11 21.05 11.20
CA LYS A 173 3.16 22.14 10.97
C LYS A 173 1.93 21.60 10.27
N TYR A 174 0.76 21.89 10.82
CA TYR A 174 -0.53 21.51 10.26
C TYR A 174 -1.23 22.74 9.68
N GLU A 175 -1.58 22.65 8.40
CA GLU A 175 -2.29 23.70 7.70
C GLU A 175 -3.65 23.17 7.22
N ALA A 176 -4.72 23.89 7.51
CA ALA A 176 -6.05 23.49 7.08
C ALA A 176 -6.19 23.55 5.55
N GLN A 177 -6.69 22.49 4.96
CA GLN A 177 -7.06 22.48 3.56
C GLN A 177 -8.39 23.24 3.35
N ASN A 178 -8.42 24.14 2.37
CA ASN A 178 -9.67 24.70 1.88
C ASN A 178 -10.20 23.80 0.77
N PHE A 179 -11.27 23.06 1.07
CA PHE A 179 -11.80 22.04 0.16
C PHE A 179 -12.34 22.61 -1.17
N ASN A 180 -12.64 23.90 -1.22
CA ASN A 180 -13.03 24.58 -2.46
C ASN A 180 -11.83 24.95 -3.36
N GLN A 181 -10.62 24.83 -2.83
CA GLN A 181 -9.37 25.19 -3.53
C GLN A 181 -8.49 23.98 -3.84
N VAL A 182 -8.97 22.76 -3.61
CA VAL A 182 -8.30 21.51 -3.95
C VAL A 182 -9.13 20.74 -4.98
N PRO A 183 -8.53 19.78 -5.71
CA PRO A 183 -9.22 19.09 -6.81
C PRO A 183 -10.22 18.04 -6.30
N VAL A 184 -11.24 18.50 -5.58
CA VAL A 184 -12.40 17.70 -5.14
C VAL A 184 -13.67 18.48 -5.40
N GLU A 185 -14.77 17.76 -5.53
CA GLU A 185 -16.09 18.35 -5.75
C GLU A 185 -17.06 17.86 -4.66
N ARG A 186 -17.95 18.74 -4.25
CA ARG A 186 -19.03 18.37 -3.34
C ARG A 186 -20.02 17.44 -4.05
N VAL A 187 -20.45 16.36 -3.41
CA VAL A 187 -21.48 15.48 -3.92
C VAL A 187 -22.84 16.01 -3.47
N TYR A 188 -23.81 16.00 -4.36
CA TYR A 188 -25.19 16.45 -4.13
C TYR A 188 -26.16 15.29 -4.30
N ASP A 189 -27.28 15.35 -3.58
CA ASP A 189 -28.38 14.42 -3.71
C ASP A 189 -29.25 14.75 -4.95
N GLU A 190 -30.26 13.94 -5.19
CA GLU A 190 -31.22 14.09 -6.29
C GLU A 190 -32.06 15.39 -6.25
N ASN A 191 -32.09 16.06 -5.10
CA ASN A 191 -32.79 17.34 -4.89
C ASN A 191 -31.86 18.54 -4.99
N GLY A 192 -30.56 18.31 -5.26
CA GLY A 192 -29.55 19.36 -5.34
C GLY A 192 -29.04 19.85 -3.99
N ASN A 193 -29.31 19.11 -2.89
CA ASN A 193 -28.74 19.41 -1.58
C ASN A 193 -27.39 18.69 -1.40
N PRO A 194 -26.45 19.30 -0.65
CA PRO A 194 -25.19 18.64 -0.32
C PRO A 194 -25.43 17.29 0.37
N LEU A 195 -24.87 16.21 -0.19
CA LEU A 195 -25.06 14.87 0.36
C LEU A 195 -24.36 14.73 1.71
N VAL A 196 -25.11 14.22 2.69
CA VAL A 196 -24.61 13.86 4.03
C VAL A 196 -25.01 12.43 4.33
N ILE A 197 -24.11 11.66 4.92
CA ILE A 197 -24.35 10.30 5.36
C ILE A 197 -24.41 10.28 6.88
N ASP A 198 -25.46 9.69 7.42
CA ASP A 198 -25.64 9.49 8.85
C ASP A 198 -25.08 8.14 9.25
N VAL A 199 -24.01 8.15 10.04
CA VAL A 199 -23.29 6.95 10.48
C VAL A 199 -23.63 6.67 11.94
N PRO A 200 -24.18 5.48 12.27
CA PRO A 200 -24.56 5.16 13.64
C PRO A 200 -23.34 4.85 14.52
N TYR A 201 -23.26 5.53 15.66
CA TYR A 201 -22.32 5.30 16.75
C TYR A 201 -23.11 4.97 18.00
N THR A 202 -23.48 3.74 18.19
CA THR A 202 -24.34 3.16 19.25
C THR A 202 -25.54 4.03 19.66
N ASN A 203 -25.30 5.19 20.30
CA ASN A 203 -26.36 6.03 20.88
C ASN A 203 -26.58 7.36 20.16
N TYR A 204 -25.81 7.66 19.12
CA TYR A 204 -25.92 8.92 18.37
C TYR A 204 -25.44 8.71 16.92
N MET A 205 -25.66 9.73 16.08
CA MET A 205 -25.23 9.74 14.69
C MET A 205 -24.06 10.68 14.50
N VAL A 206 -23.10 10.27 13.67
CA VAL A 206 -22.07 11.14 13.12
C VAL A 206 -22.44 11.43 11.67
N HIS A 207 -22.42 12.71 11.32
CA HIS A 207 -22.84 13.20 10.00
C HIS A 207 -21.62 13.44 9.12
N ALA A 208 -21.46 12.64 8.09
CA ALA A 208 -20.36 12.75 7.14
C ALA A 208 -20.78 13.48 5.87
N SER A 209 -20.18 14.61 5.61
CA SER A 209 -20.24 15.29 4.33
C SER A 209 -19.53 14.47 3.26
N VAL A 210 -20.07 14.43 2.05
CA VAL A 210 -19.52 13.62 0.96
C VAL A 210 -18.91 14.51 -0.11
N TRP A 211 -17.63 14.19 -0.42
CA TRP A 211 -16.87 14.80 -1.49
C TRP A 211 -16.42 13.71 -2.47
N VAL A 212 -16.05 14.10 -3.67
CA VAL A 212 -15.48 13.20 -4.67
C VAL A 212 -14.23 13.81 -5.29
N ALA A 213 -13.16 13.01 -5.33
CA ALA A 213 -12.00 13.27 -6.16
C ALA A 213 -12.12 12.41 -7.42
N ASN A 214 -12.14 13.06 -8.58
CA ASN A 214 -12.17 12.37 -9.86
C ASN A 214 -10.73 12.00 -10.25
N VAL A 215 -10.37 10.72 -10.10
CA VAL A 215 -9.06 10.18 -10.45
C VAL A 215 -9.16 9.57 -11.85
N GLY A 216 -9.11 10.44 -12.87
CA GLY A 216 -9.50 10.03 -14.21
C GLY A 216 -10.95 9.51 -14.21
N ARG A 217 -11.14 8.25 -14.61
CA ARG A 217 -12.46 7.58 -14.66
C ARG A 217 -12.91 7.03 -13.30
N VAL A 218 -11.99 6.87 -12.33
CA VAL A 218 -12.30 6.34 -11.00
C VAL A 218 -12.81 7.45 -10.10
N LYS A 219 -13.92 7.22 -9.43
CA LYS A 219 -14.45 8.10 -8.40
C LYS A 219 -13.93 7.66 -7.03
N LEU A 220 -13.19 8.54 -6.39
CA LEU A 220 -12.76 8.40 -5.00
C LEU A 220 -13.69 9.23 -4.12
N TYR A 221 -14.59 8.58 -3.41
CA TYR A 221 -15.48 9.23 -2.46
C TYR A 221 -14.78 9.46 -1.15
N LEU A 222 -14.88 10.68 -0.64
CA LEU A 222 -14.18 11.14 0.55
C LEU A 222 -15.19 11.63 1.59
N LEU A 223 -15.12 11.05 2.79
CA LEU A 223 -15.97 11.40 3.92
C LEU A 223 -15.30 12.49 4.77
N ASP A 224 -16.11 13.46 5.23
CA ASP A 224 -15.68 14.60 6.00
C ASP A 224 -16.66 14.86 7.16
N THR A 225 -16.16 14.74 8.39
CA THR A 225 -16.98 15.00 9.61
C THR A 225 -16.83 16.42 10.15
N ASP A 226 -15.94 17.23 9.59
CA ASP A 226 -15.70 18.61 10.02
C ASP A 226 -16.79 19.55 9.46
N ASN A 227 -18.00 19.37 9.97
CA ASN A 227 -19.18 20.14 9.60
C ASN A 227 -20.02 20.48 10.84
N ASP A 228 -20.92 21.45 10.72
CA ASP A 228 -21.71 21.98 11.83
C ASP A 228 -22.84 21.07 12.33
N LEU A 229 -23.07 19.92 11.69
CA LEU A 229 -24.02 18.92 12.15
C LEU A 229 -23.45 18.07 13.28
N ASN A 230 -22.11 18.03 13.40
CA ASN A 230 -21.41 17.24 14.40
C ASN A 230 -21.02 18.07 15.65
N SER A 231 -20.90 17.36 16.75
CA SER A 231 -20.32 17.90 17.99
C SER A 231 -18.84 18.24 17.80
N GLU A 232 -18.31 19.08 18.68
CA GLU A 232 -16.87 19.41 18.72
C GLU A 232 -15.98 18.17 19.00
N PHE A 233 -16.54 17.07 19.53
CA PHE A 233 -15.85 15.81 19.75
C PHE A 233 -15.81 14.93 18.49
N ASP A 234 -16.71 15.13 17.54
CA ASP A 234 -16.82 14.29 16.35
C ASP A 234 -16.30 14.96 15.07
N LYS A 235 -16.28 16.30 15.03
CA LYS A 235 -15.59 17.04 13.95
C LYS A 235 -14.15 16.56 13.73
N PRO A 236 -13.33 16.31 14.77
CA PRO A 236 -11.94 15.90 14.63
C PRO A 236 -11.71 14.50 14.07
N ILE A 237 -12.72 13.67 13.89
CA ILE A 237 -12.55 12.31 13.34
C ILE A 237 -11.78 12.35 12.02
N THR A 238 -12.10 13.31 11.14
CA THR A 238 -11.41 13.50 9.85
C THR A 238 -10.46 14.69 9.82
N HIS A 239 -9.95 15.14 10.97
CA HIS A 239 -8.97 16.24 11.00
C HIS A 239 -7.60 15.79 10.50
N SER A 240 -7.04 14.74 11.07
CA SER A 240 -5.68 14.31 10.77
C SER A 240 -5.58 12.81 10.57
N LEU A 241 -4.81 12.43 9.55
CA LEU A 241 -4.45 11.04 9.30
C LEU A 241 -3.54 10.52 10.41
N TYR A 242 -3.91 9.39 11.01
CA TYR A 242 -3.24 8.80 12.17
C TYR A 242 -3.14 9.74 13.39
N GLY A 243 -4.06 10.70 13.47
CA GLY A 243 -4.18 11.63 14.60
C GLY A 243 -5.10 11.12 15.69
N GLY A 244 -4.94 11.67 16.89
CA GLY A 244 -5.74 11.33 18.05
C GLY A 244 -5.27 10.06 18.78
N ASP A 245 -6.16 9.53 19.60
CA ASP A 245 -5.97 8.32 20.40
C ASP A 245 -6.62 7.09 19.76
N TRP A 246 -6.60 5.96 20.48
CA TRP A 246 -7.24 4.72 20.03
C TRP A 246 -8.76 4.83 19.86
N GLU A 247 -9.41 5.71 20.62
CA GLU A 247 -10.83 5.98 20.45
C GLU A 247 -11.11 6.70 19.14
N ASN A 248 -10.32 7.72 18.81
CA ASN A 248 -10.42 8.38 17.50
C ASN A 248 -10.12 7.42 16.35
N ARG A 249 -9.16 6.52 16.55
CA ARG A 249 -8.83 5.49 15.57
C ARG A 249 -10.03 4.57 15.29
N LEU A 250 -10.69 4.08 16.34
CA LEU A 250 -11.90 3.27 16.19
C LEU A 250 -13.02 4.05 15.49
N LYS A 251 -13.23 5.32 15.85
CA LYS A 251 -14.20 6.19 15.17
C LYS A 251 -13.90 6.33 13.67
N GLN A 252 -12.64 6.49 13.28
CA GLN A 252 -12.23 6.54 11.89
C GLN A 252 -12.55 5.23 11.16
N GLU A 253 -12.28 4.08 11.78
CA GLU A 253 -12.55 2.77 11.16
C GLU A 253 -14.05 2.48 11.01
N ILE A 254 -14.87 2.89 11.97
CA ILE A 254 -16.34 2.86 11.86
C ILE A 254 -16.80 3.74 10.69
N LEU A 255 -16.28 4.95 10.61
CA LEU A 255 -16.63 5.89 9.54
C LEU A 255 -16.26 5.34 8.16
N LEU A 256 -15.04 4.80 8.01
CA LEU A 256 -14.56 4.25 6.74
C LEU A 256 -15.38 3.04 6.29
N GLY A 257 -15.49 2.04 7.14
CA GLY A 257 -16.15 0.77 6.78
C GLY A 257 -17.66 0.91 6.72
N ILE A 258 -18.28 1.28 7.83
CA ILE A 258 -19.75 1.39 7.94
C ILE A 258 -20.24 2.61 7.17
N GLY A 259 -19.64 3.78 7.40
CA GLY A 259 -20.00 5.00 6.70
C GLY A 259 -19.78 4.89 5.19
N GLY A 260 -18.68 4.28 4.78
CA GLY A 260 -18.40 4.04 3.36
C GLY A 260 -19.42 3.13 2.68
N MET A 261 -19.85 2.06 3.34
CA MET A 261 -20.91 1.19 2.80
C MET A 261 -22.28 1.87 2.76
N LEU A 262 -22.62 2.65 3.79
CA LEU A 262 -23.86 3.44 3.78
C LEU A 262 -23.85 4.48 2.65
N LEU A 263 -22.69 5.08 2.37
CA LEU A 263 -22.51 5.98 1.23
C LEU A 263 -22.75 5.26 -0.11
N LEU A 264 -22.12 4.12 -0.33
CA LEU A 264 -22.31 3.35 -1.58
C LEU A 264 -23.77 2.94 -1.75
N LYS A 265 -24.43 2.51 -0.68
CA LYS A 265 -25.86 2.18 -0.68
C LYS A 265 -26.72 3.40 -1.03
N ARG A 266 -26.45 4.57 -0.46
CA ARG A 266 -27.15 5.82 -0.74
C ARG A 266 -27.00 6.28 -2.19
N LEU A 267 -25.85 6.01 -2.79
CA LEU A 267 -25.57 6.29 -4.21
C LEU A 267 -26.05 5.19 -5.17
N GLY A 268 -26.61 4.10 -4.66
CA GLY A 268 -27.04 2.96 -5.48
C GLY A 268 -25.89 2.17 -6.10
N ILE A 269 -24.71 2.25 -5.53
CA ILE A 269 -23.50 1.58 -6.03
C ILE A 269 -23.38 0.20 -5.38
N LYS A 270 -23.44 -0.84 -6.20
CA LYS A 270 -23.13 -2.23 -5.82
C LYS A 270 -21.94 -2.69 -6.65
N LYS A 271 -21.04 -3.44 -6.05
CA LYS A 271 -19.85 -4.00 -6.70
C LYS A 271 -19.78 -5.51 -6.47
N ASP A 272 -19.08 -6.19 -7.36
CA ASP A 272 -18.88 -7.64 -7.28
C ASP A 272 -17.92 -8.02 -6.16
N VAL A 273 -16.89 -7.18 -5.92
CA VAL A 273 -15.85 -7.41 -4.92
C VAL A 273 -15.62 -6.17 -4.07
N TYR A 274 -15.39 -6.39 -2.79
CA TYR A 274 -15.05 -5.37 -1.81
C TYR A 274 -13.66 -5.63 -1.26
N HIS A 275 -12.74 -4.72 -1.53
CA HIS A 275 -11.34 -4.85 -1.19
C HIS A 275 -11.00 -4.01 0.05
N CYS A 276 -10.68 -4.69 1.14
CA CYS A 276 -10.14 -4.08 2.36
C CYS A 276 -8.63 -3.91 2.24
N ASN A 277 -8.18 -2.71 1.93
CA ASN A 277 -6.75 -2.39 1.86
C ASN A 277 -6.24 -2.03 3.26
N GLU A 278 -5.79 -3.01 4.01
CA GLU A 278 -5.45 -3.04 5.43
C GLU A 278 -6.67 -3.27 6.35
N GLY A 279 -6.40 -3.67 7.59
CA GLY A 279 -7.41 -4.04 8.59
C GLY A 279 -8.38 -2.91 8.93
N HIS A 280 -7.94 -1.67 8.85
CA HIS A 280 -8.76 -0.50 9.15
C HIS A 280 -10.04 -0.35 8.28
N ALA A 281 -10.10 -1.07 7.17
CA ALA A 281 -11.27 -1.07 6.28
C ALA A 281 -12.29 -2.18 6.61
N ALA A 282 -11.96 -3.12 7.48
CA ALA A 282 -12.70 -4.37 7.65
C ALA A 282 -14.17 -4.23 8.09
N LEU A 283 -14.52 -3.12 8.77
CA LEU A 283 -15.90 -2.88 9.18
C LEU A 283 -16.89 -2.65 8.01
N CYS A 284 -16.40 -2.51 6.76
CA CYS A 284 -17.26 -2.54 5.59
C CYS A 284 -18.01 -3.88 5.50
N ASN A 285 -17.37 -4.98 5.88
CA ASN A 285 -17.98 -6.31 5.90
C ASN A 285 -19.06 -6.43 6.98
N LEU A 286 -18.91 -5.75 8.11
CA LEU A 286 -19.95 -5.71 9.13
C LEU A 286 -21.24 -5.06 8.62
N GLN A 287 -21.12 -3.92 7.94
CA GLN A 287 -22.30 -3.26 7.35
C GLN A 287 -22.96 -4.14 6.27
N ARG A 288 -22.15 -4.81 5.47
CA ARG A 288 -22.66 -5.74 4.44
C ARG A 288 -23.40 -6.94 5.05
N LEU A 289 -22.92 -7.47 6.19
CA LEU A 289 -23.64 -8.49 6.95
C LEU A 289 -25.01 -7.98 7.39
N CYS A 290 -25.08 -6.77 7.96
CA CYS A 290 -26.33 -6.14 8.35
C CYS A 290 -27.28 -5.98 7.16
N ASP A 291 -26.78 -5.52 6.02
CA ASP A 291 -27.58 -5.33 4.82
C ASP A 291 -28.23 -6.65 4.34
N TYR A 292 -27.47 -7.76 4.31
CA TYR A 292 -28.02 -9.07 3.93
C TYR A 292 -29.01 -9.63 4.94
N ILE A 293 -28.79 -9.35 6.23
CA ILE A 293 -29.73 -9.75 7.28
C ILE A 293 -31.05 -8.96 7.16
N ASP A 294 -30.98 -7.67 6.86
CA ASP A 294 -32.14 -6.83 6.56
C ASP A 294 -32.91 -7.35 5.32
N GLU A 295 -32.23 -7.99 4.37
CA GLU A 295 -32.81 -8.68 3.22
C GLU A 295 -33.44 -10.04 3.56
N GLY A 296 -33.33 -10.50 4.82
CA GLY A 296 -34.00 -11.70 5.35
C GLY A 296 -33.09 -12.95 5.45
N LEU A 297 -31.75 -12.82 5.33
CA LEU A 297 -30.83 -13.92 5.56
C LEU A 297 -30.48 -14.07 7.05
N THR A 298 -30.10 -15.26 7.46
CA THR A 298 -29.48 -15.46 8.77
C THR A 298 -28.03 -14.97 8.76
N PHE A 299 -27.42 -14.77 9.94
CA PHE A 299 -26.02 -14.37 10.06
C PHE A 299 -25.11 -15.32 9.31
N ASN A 300 -25.28 -16.64 9.47
CA ASN A 300 -24.43 -17.64 8.81
C ASN A 300 -24.60 -17.61 7.29
N GLN A 301 -25.80 -17.40 6.79
CA GLN A 301 -26.07 -17.26 5.35
C GLN A 301 -25.46 -15.98 4.78
N ALA A 302 -25.61 -14.87 5.48
CA ALA A 302 -25.01 -13.58 5.10
C ALA A 302 -23.48 -13.66 5.08
N MET A 303 -22.88 -14.38 6.05
CA MET A 303 -21.44 -14.56 6.15
C MET A 303 -20.87 -15.25 4.90
N GLU A 304 -21.56 -16.27 4.36
CA GLU A 304 -21.10 -16.93 3.12
C GLU A 304 -21.00 -15.96 1.94
N LEU A 305 -21.97 -15.07 1.79
CA LEU A 305 -21.99 -14.07 0.71
C LEU A 305 -20.94 -12.97 0.90
N VAL A 306 -20.81 -12.46 2.12
CA VAL A 306 -19.85 -11.40 2.44
C VAL A 306 -18.43 -11.91 2.27
N ARG A 307 -18.12 -13.08 2.81
CA ARG A 307 -16.78 -13.69 2.66
C ARG A 307 -16.41 -13.88 1.20
N ALA A 308 -17.30 -14.47 0.40
CA ALA A 308 -17.05 -14.81 -0.99
C ALA A 308 -16.68 -13.62 -1.88
N SER A 309 -17.11 -12.41 -1.50
CA SER A 309 -16.89 -11.17 -2.26
C SER A 309 -16.01 -10.17 -1.52
N SER A 310 -15.15 -10.65 -0.61
CA SER A 310 -14.29 -9.79 0.20
C SER A 310 -12.83 -10.25 0.16
N LEU A 311 -11.95 -9.33 -0.20
CA LEU A 311 -10.50 -9.49 -0.17
C LEU A 311 -9.90 -8.63 0.95
N TYR A 312 -8.97 -9.19 1.72
CA TYR A 312 -8.15 -8.46 2.69
C TYR A 312 -6.68 -8.47 2.26
N THR A 313 -6.13 -7.29 2.04
CA THR A 313 -4.70 -7.11 1.81
C THR A 313 -4.04 -6.56 3.08
N VAL A 314 -3.11 -7.33 3.64
CA VAL A 314 -2.32 -6.92 4.80
C VAL A 314 -1.04 -6.22 4.35
N HIS A 315 -0.75 -5.06 4.96
CA HIS A 315 0.49 -4.31 4.74
C HIS A 315 1.42 -4.33 5.93
N THR A 316 0.92 -4.74 7.08
CA THR A 316 1.64 -4.75 8.35
C THR A 316 2.48 -6.03 8.47
N PRO A 317 3.81 -5.91 8.70
CA PRO A 317 4.70 -7.08 8.75
C PRO A 317 4.85 -7.68 10.16
N VAL A 318 4.27 -7.07 11.20
CA VAL A 318 4.39 -7.50 12.60
C VAL A 318 3.06 -7.41 13.34
N PRO A 319 2.76 -8.36 14.25
CA PRO A 319 1.49 -8.36 14.99
C PRO A 319 1.21 -7.06 15.75
N ALA A 320 2.23 -6.47 16.36
CA ALA A 320 2.09 -5.23 17.16
C ALA A 320 1.67 -4.00 16.34
N GLY A 321 1.75 -4.06 15.02
CA GLY A 321 1.35 -2.96 14.13
C GLY A 321 -0.11 -3.03 13.69
N HIS A 322 -0.87 -4.05 14.07
CA HIS A 322 -2.30 -4.13 13.81
C HIS A 322 -3.11 -3.27 14.78
N ASP A 323 -4.34 -2.95 14.39
CA ASP A 323 -5.26 -2.20 15.23
C ASP A 323 -5.99 -3.13 16.21
N TYR A 324 -5.82 -2.86 17.50
CA TYR A 324 -6.41 -3.62 18.61
C TYR A 324 -7.24 -2.69 19.48
N PHE A 325 -8.45 -3.11 19.82
CA PHE A 325 -9.35 -2.35 20.67
C PHE A 325 -9.76 -3.17 21.88
N ASP A 326 -9.68 -2.55 23.06
CA ASP A 326 -10.18 -3.15 24.29
C ASP A 326 -11.67 -3.40 24.19
N GLU A 327 -12.16 -4.49 24.76
CA GLU A 327 -13.57 -4.89 24.70
C GLU A 327 -14.52 -3.78 25.16
N GLY A 328 -14.17 -3.06 26.24
CA GLY A 328 -14.97 -1.94 26.74
C GLY A 328 -15.07 -0.76 25.76
N LEU A 329 -13.97 -0.39 25.13
CA LEU A 329 -13.95 0.65 24.09
C LEU A 329 -14.71 0.20 22.85
N PHE A 330 -14.48 -1.01 22.40
CA PHE A 330 -15.17 -1.56 21.24
C PHE A 330 -16.69 -1.63 21.47
N GLY A 331 -17.08 -2.14 22.66
CA GLY A 331 -18.50 -2.22 23.05
C GLY A 331 -19.21 -0.87 23.17
N LYS A 332 -18.49 0.18 23.54
CA LYS A 332 -19.04 1.55 23.59
C LYS A 332 -19.66 1.98 22.26
N TYR A 333 -19.03 1.62 21.14
CA TYR A 333 -19.45 2.01 19.79
C TYR A 333 -20.16 0.90 19.02
N MET A 334 -19.85 -0.37 19.35
CA MET A 334 -20.31 -1.53 18.57
C MET A 334 -21.36 -2.39 19.30
N GLY A 335 -21.72 -2.03 20.54
CA GLY A 335 -22.63 -2.81 21.39
C GLY A 335 -24.03 -3.05 20.84
N GLY A 336 -24.49 -2.25 19.88
CA GLY A 336 -25.77 -2.43 19.19
C GLY A 336 -25.79 -3.44 18.05
N TYR A 337 -24.61 -3.88 17.58
CA TYR A 337 -24.52 -4.75 16.40
C TYR A 337 -24.92 -6.20 16.63
N PRO A 338 -24.64 -6.85 17.76
CA PRO A 338 -25.10 -8.22 17.99
C PRO A 338 -26.60 -8.41 17.77
N ALA A 339 -27.42 -7.49 18.27
CA ALA A 339 -28.87 -7.53 18.07
C ALA A 339 -29.27 -7.43 16.59
N LYS A 340 -28.58 -6.60 15.81
CA LYS A 340 -28.80 -6.47 14.35
C LYS A 340 -28.37 -7.73 13.60
N LEU A 341 -27.32 -8.39 14.07
CA LEU A 341 -26.79 -9.59 13.46
C LEU A 341 -27.52 -10.87 13.90
N GLY A 342 -28.29 -10.82 14.99
CA GLY A 342 -28.99 -11.97 15.55
C GLY A 342 -28.03 -12.96 16.23
N ILE A 343 -26.92 -12.47 16.79
CA ILE A 343 -25.89 -13.25 17.50
C ILE A 343 -25.65 -12.66 18.89
N SER A 344 -24.95 -13.40 19.75
CA SER A 344 -24.53 -12.94 21.07
C SER A 344 -23.37 -11.94 20.99
N TRP A 345 -23.14 -11.21 22.09
CA TRP A 345 -21.94 -10.36 22.20
C TRP A 345 -20.66 -11.18 22.10
N ASP A 346 -20.61 -12.36 22.75
CA ASP A 346 -19.43 -13.21 22.76
C ASP A 346 -19.10 -13.73 21.36
N GLU A 347 -20.08 -14.12 20.58
CA GLU A 347 -19.89 -14.48 19.17
C GLU A 347 -19.37 -13.29 18.35
N PHE A 348 -19.91 -12.10 18.57
CA PHE A 348 -19.51 -10.90 17.85
C PHE A 348 -18.08 -10.49 18.16
N ILE A 349 -17.73 -10.35 19.46
CA ILE A 349 -16.38 -9.97 19.87
C ILE A 349 -15.34 -11.04 19.52
N GLY A 350 -15.76 -12.31 19.55
CA GLY A 350 -14.94 -13.48 19.18
C GLY A 350 -14.47 -13.43 17.72
N MET A 351 -15.19 -12.76 16.82
CA MET A 351 -14.74 -12.61 15.44
C MET A 351 -13.43 -11.81 15.28
N GLY A 352 -13.09 -10.97 16.26
CA GLY A 352 -11.83 -10.22 16.29
C GLY A 352 -10.75 -10.86 17.15
N ARG A 353 -10.96 -12.07 17.65
CA ARG A 353 -10.02 -12.78 18.52
C ARG A 353 -9.47 -14.04 17.86
N THR A 354 -8.23 -14.39 18.15
CA THR A 354 -7.64 -15.66 17.70
C THR A 354 -8.19 -16.85 18.50
N ASN A 355 -8.52 -16.61 19.76
CA ASN A 355 -9.30 -17.50 20.59
C ASN A 355 -10.62 -16.82 20.98
N PRO A 356 -11.75 -17.14 20.34
CA PRO A 356 -13.02 -16.48 20.62
C PRO A 356 -13.42 -16.45 22.10
N ASP A 357 -13.06 -17.49 22.86
CA ASP A 357 -13.39 -17.65 24.27
C ASP A 357 -12.41 -16.95 25.23
N ASP A 358 -11.34 -16.35 24.72
CA ASP A 358 -10.36 -15.66 25.55
C ASP A 358 -10.71 -14.18 25.73
N HIS A 359 -11.39 -13.87 26.82
CA HIS A 359 -11.78 -12.50 27.18
C HIS A 359 -10.60 -11.57 27.51
N SER A 360 -9.36 -12.07 27.61
CA SER A 360 -8.16 -11.24 27.73
C SER A 360 -7.65 -10.73 26.38
N GLU A 361 -8.03 -11.35 25.28
CA GLU A 361 -7.68 -10.87 23.94
C GLU A 361 -8.49 -9.60 23.59
N ARG A 362 -7.81 -8.57 23.09
CA ARG A 362 -8.42 -7.40 22.49
C ARG A 362 -9.01 -7.75 21.12
N PHE A 363 -10.02 -7.00 20.70
CA PHE A 363 -10.54 -7.10 19.34
C PHE A 363 -9.51 -6.61 18.32
N CYS A 364 -9.08 -7.48 17.42
CA CYS A 364 -8.11 -7.17 16.36
C CYS A 364 -8.84 -7.04 15.03
N MET A 365 -8.68 -5.89 14.38
CA MET A 365 -9.31 -5.62 13.07
C MET A 365 -8.80 -6.54 11.99
N SER A 366 -7.53 -6.92 12.01
CA SER A 366 -6.94 -7.86 11.05
C SER A 366 -7.48 -9.28 11.23
N THR A 367 -7.70 -9.72 12.46
CA THR A 367 -8.38 -11.01 12.74
C THR A 367 -9.81 -10.98 12.24
N PHE A 368 -10.54 -9.89 12.50
CA PHE A 368 -11.89 -9.69 11.97
C PHE A 368 -11.91 -9.71 10.43
N ALA A 369 -10.94 -9.05 9.79
CA ALA A 369 -10.77 -9.07 8.34
C ALA A 369 -10.54 -10.50 7.81
N CYS A 370 -9.62 -11.28 8.43
CA CYS A 370 -9.39 -12.68 8.07
C CYS A 370 -10.65 -13.56 8.22
N ASN A 371 -11.47 -13.30 9.24
CA ASN A 371 -12.69 -14.07 9.48
C ASN A 371 -13.85 -13.67 8.54
N THR A 372 -13.86 -12.46 8.01
CA THR A 372 -14.93 -11.93 7.14
C THR A 372 -14.56 -11.83 5.67
N CYS A 373 -13.30 -12.06 5.30
CA CYS A 373 -12.84 -12.16 3.92
C CYS A 373 -12.50 -13.60 3.58
N GLN A 374 -12.84 -14.05 2.38
CA GLN A 374 -12.49 -15.36 1.89
C GLN A 374 -11.01 -15.42 1.51
N GLU A 375 -10.52 -14.36 0.88
CA GLU A 375 -9.14 -14.27 0.41
C GLU A 375 -8.35 -13.26 1.23
N VAL A 376 -7.09 -13.61 1.49
CA VAL A 376 -6.13 -12.78 2.22
C VAL A 376 -4.80 -12.79 1.46
N ASN A 377 -4.17 -11.63 1.32
CA ASN A 377 -2.86 -11.56 0.68
C ASN A 377 -1.90 -10.59 1.35
N GLY A 378 -0.61 -10.93 1.32
CA GLY A 378 0.49 -10.02 1.59
C GLY A 378 0.90 -9.23 0.34
N VAL A 379 1.86 -8.32 0.49
CA VAL A 379 2.25 -7.34 -0.54
C VAL A 379 3.64 -7.60 -1.13
N SER A 380 4.23 -8.73 -0.83
CA SER A 380 5.38 -9.36 -1.49
C SER A 380 5.40 -10.85 -1.18
N LYS A 381 6.19 -11.63 -1.91
CA LYS A 381 6.32 -13.07 -1.65
C LYS A 381 6.78 -13.37 -0.23
N LEU A 382 7.81 -12.67 0.24
CA LEU A 382 8.30 -12.82 1.61
C LEU A 382 7.23 -12.41 2.62
N HIS A 383 6.53 -11.30 2.37
CA HIS A 383 5.47 -10.83 3.27
C HIS A 383 4.27 -11.78 3.30
N GLY A 384 3.95 -12.44 2.19
CA GLY A 384 2.97 -13.53 2.18
C GLY A 384 3.33 -14.65 3.17
N TRP A 385 4.59 -15.10 3.19
CA TRP A 385 5.06 -16.10 4.15
C TRP A 385 5.06 -15.59 5.59
N VAL A 386 5.48 -14.34 5.81
CA VAL A 386 5.40 -13.70 7.13
C VAL A 386 3.94 -13.64 7.61
N SER A 387 3.02 -13.31 6.72
CA SER A 387 1.59 -13.21 7.03
C SER A 387 0.95 -14.59 7.29
N GLN A 388 1.33 -15.65 6.55
CA GLN A 388 0.91 -17.01 6.85
C GLN A 388 1.27 -17.39 8.29
N LYS A 389 2.49 -17.07 8.71
CA LYS A 389 2.97 -17.33 10.06
C LYS A 389 2.26 -16.46 11.10
N MET A 390 2.10 -15.17 10.79
CA MET A 390 1.47 -14.19 11.67
C MET A 390 0.01 -14.50 11.99
N PHE A 391 -0.73 -15.01 11.02
CA PHE A 391 -2.15 -15.36 11.15
C PHE A 391 -2.40 -16.83 11.48
N SER A 392 -1.36 -17.63 11.73
CA SER A 392 -1.49 -19.08 11.95
C SER A 392 -2.40 -19.43 13.14
N SER A 393 -2.45 -18.59 14.16
CA SER A 393 -3.31 -18.78 15.34
C SER A 393 -4.81 -18.62 15.04
N ILE A 394 -5.19 -17.99 13.92
CA ILE A 394 -6.60 -17.86 13.49
C ILE A 394 -7.11 -19.20 12.99
N TRP A 395 -6.31 -19.93 12.23
CA TRP A 395 -6.67 -21.20 11.62
C TRP A 395 -6.04 -22.37 12.37
N LYS A 396 -6.56 -22.64 13.56
CA LYS A 396 -6.07 -23.68 14.45
C LYS A 396 -6.12 -25.07 13.81
N GLY A 397 -5.10 -25.89 14.04
CA GLY A 397 -5.01 -27.25 13.51
C GLY A 397 -4.32 -27.34 12.14
N TYR A 398 -3.91 -26.22 11.57
CA TYR A 398 -3.13 -26.13 10.33
C TYR A 398 -1.77 -25.51 10.60
N TYR A 399 -0.77 -25.94 9.83
CA TYR A 399 0.56 -25.34 9.86
C TYR A 399 0.58 -24.02 9.06
N PRO A 400 1.49 -23.07 9.37
CA PRO A 400 1.54 -21.78 8.69
C PRO A 400 1.58 -21.87 7.17
N GLU A 401 2.35 -22.79 6.61
CA GLU A 401 2.50 -23.00 5.18
C GLU A 401 1.25 -23.57 4.48
N GLU A 402 0.27 -24.03 5.22
CA GLU A 402 -1.02 -24.50 4.70
C GLU A 402 -2.06 -23.39 4.62
N ASN A 403 -1.80 -22.26 5.28
CA ASN A 403 -2.74 -21.15 5.31
C ASN A 403 -2.89 -20.51 3.93
N HIS A 404 -4.12 -20.18 3.57
CA HIS A 404 -4.47 -19.60 2.27
C HIS A 404 -4.15 -18.10 2.14
N VAL A 405 -3.11 -17.63 2.82
CA VAL A 405 -2.59 -16.28 2.62
C VAL A 405 -1.69 -16.27 1.41
N GLY A 406 -2.18 -15.64 0.35
CA GLY A 406 -1.42 -15.43 -0.88
C GLY A 406 -0.56 -14.18 -0.86
N TYR A 407 -0.10 -13.78 -2.03
CA TYR A 407 0.60 -12.50 -2.19
C TYR A 407 0.39 -11.92 -3.59
N VAL A 408 0.39 -10.57 -3.64
CA VAL A 408 0.58 -9.78 -4.84
C VAL A 408 1.67 -8.78 -4.51
N THR A 409 2.82 -8.89 -5.17
CA THR A 409 3.90 -7.95 -4.94
C THR A 409 3.51 -6.57 -5.45
N ASN A 410 3.70 -5.54 -4.64
CA ASN A 410 3.37 -4.17 -5.02
C ASN A 410 4.12 -3.75 -6.28
N GLY A 411 3.54 -2.81 -7.00
CA GLY A 411 4.13 -2.12 -8.13
C GLY A 411 3.82 -0.63 -8.06
N VAL A 412 4.22 0.12 -9.08
CA VAL A 412 4.06 1.57 -9.12
C VAL A 412 3.45 2.02 -10.44
N HIS A 413 2.68 3.08 -10.39
CA HIS A 413 2.02 3.64 -11.58
C HIS A 413 3.04 4.29 -12.52
N PHE A 414 3.39 3.60 -13.59
CA PHE A 414 4.43 4.03 -14.52
C PHE A 414 4.23 5.47 -15.02
N PRO A 415 3.04 5.90 -15.50
CA PRO A 415 2.85 7.26 -15.99
C PRO A 415 3.04 8.35 -14.94
N THR A 416 2.84 8.04 -13.65
CA THR A 416 3.10 9.00 -12.56
C THR A 416 4.58 9.14 -12.27
N TRP A 417 5.33 8.03 -12.21
CA TRP A 417 6.68 8.02 -11.64
C TRP A 417 7.80 8.13 -12.67
N ALA A 418 7.59 7.66 -13.91
CA ALA A 418 8.54 7.88 -14.98
C ALA A 418 8.63 9.37 -15.32
N ALA A 419 9.85 9.93 -15.32
CA ALA A 419 10.10 11.30 -15.69
C ALA A 419 9.77 11.54 -17.18
N THR A 420 9.43 12.76 -17.54
CA THR A 420 9.10 13.13 -18.93
C THR A 420 10.23 12.77 -19.90
N GLU A 421 11.48 12.96 -19.48
CA GLU A 421 12.67 12.61 -20.27
C GLU A 421 12.72 11.13 -20.59
N TRP A 422 12.44 10.26 -19.61
CA TRP A 422 12.34 8.81 -19.83
C TRP A 422 11.12 8.41 -20.65
N LYS A 423 9.98 9.07 -20.46
CA LYS A 423 8.81 8.85 -21.31
C LYS A 423 9.10 9.15 -22.78
N ASN A 424 9.89 10.16 -23.06
CA ASN A 424 10.32 10.48 -24.41
C ASN A 424 11.23 9.37 -25.00
N VAL A 425 12.15 8.83 -24.21
CA VAL A 425 12.98 7.68 -24.63
C VAL A 425 12.10 6.46 -24.88
N TYR A 426 11.25 6.09 -23.92
CA TYR A 426 10.32 4.96 -24.07
C TYR A 426 9.37 5.15 -25.26
N GLY A 427 8.81 6.33 -25.45
CA GLY A 427 7.92 6.64 -26.60
C GLY A 427 8.61 6.56 -27.96
N LYS A 428 9.93 6.76 -28.00
CA LYS A 428 10.74 6.68 -29.23
C LYS A 428 11.09 5.23 -29.62
N TYR A 429 11.39 4.37 -28.64
CA TYR A 429 11.98 3.05 -28.86
C TYR A 429 11.02 1.89 -28.55
N PHE A 430 9.99 2.11 -27.72
CA PHE A 430 9.03 1.10 -27.31
C PHE A 430 7.74 1.18 -28.14
N ASP A 431 6.80 0.32 -27.85
CA ASP A 431 5.49 0.29 -28.51
C ASP A 431 4.68 1.57 -28.24
N LYS A 432 3.82 1.97 -29.19
CA LYS A 432 2.97 3.16 -29.09
C LYS A 432 1.99 3.11 -27.90
N ASN A 433 1.56 1.91 -27.52
CA ASN A 433 0.63 1.70 -26.41
C ASN A 433 1.32 1.62 -25.05
N PHE A 434 2.66 1.61 -25.01
CA PHE A 434 3.45 1.40 -23.81
C PHE A 434 3.09 2.34 -22.65
N MET A 435 2.70 3.57 -22.95
CA MET A 435 2.30 4.55 -21.90
C MET A 435 1.01 4.14 -21.19
N PHE A 436 0.16 3.33 -21.81
CA PHE A 436 -1.12 2.88 -21.27
C PHE A 436 -1.09 1.42 -20.83
N ASP A 437 -0.23 0.61 -21.42
CA ASP A 437 -0.13 -0.81 -21.13
C ASP A 437 1.33 -1.28 -21.15
N GLN A 438 1.88 -1.55 -19.98
CA GLN A 438 3.24 -2.03 -19.77
C GLN A 438 3.31 -3.55 -19.59
N SER A 439 2.23 -4.29 -19.82
CA SER A 439 2.14 -5.73 -19.53
C SER A 439 3.02 -6.61 -20.44
N ASN A 440 3.40 -6.10 -21.59
CA ASN A 440 4.31 -6.82 -22.49
C ASN A 440 5.76 -6.75 -21.99
N LEU A 441 6.20 -7.77 -21.26
CA LEU A 441 7.54 -7.82 -20.68
C LEU A 441 8.67 -7.71 -21.72
N LYS A 442 8.45 -8.21 -22.96
CA LYS A 442 9.48 -8.21 -24.01
C LYS A 442 9.77 -6.83 -24.57
N ILE A 443 8.79 -5.92 -24.53
CA ILE A 443 8.97 -4.55 -25.07
C ILE A 443 10.07 -3.80 -24.32
N TRP A 444 10.26 -4.11 -23.03
CA TRP A 444 11.26 -3.47 -22.19
C TRP A 444 12.71 -3.79 -22.62
N GLU A 445 12.92 -4.91 -23.35
CA GLU A 445 14.23 -5.26 -23.91
C GLU A 445 14.67 -4.28 -25.02
N ALA A 446 13.75 -3.48 -25.57
CA ALA A 446 14.07 -2.41 -26.51
C ALA A 446 15.05 -1.37 -25.94
N ILE A 447 15.17 -1.26 -24.60
CA ILE A 447 16.16 -0.40 -23.96
C ILE A 447 17.60 -0.72 -24.36
N TYR A 448 17.90 -1.98 -24.65
CA TYR A 448 19.23 -2.39 -25.12
C TYR A 448 19.61 -1.74 -26.45
N GLY A 449 18.65 -1.38 -27.28
CA GLY A 449 18.82 -0.68 -28.56
C GLY A 449 19.01 0.84 -28.42
N VAL A 450 18.81 1.40 -27.25
CA VAL A 450 19.01 2.85 -27.03
C VAL A 450 20.52 3.13 -26.91
N ALA A 451 21.00 4.18 -27.58
CA ALA A 451 22.40 4.58 -27.52
C ALA A 451 22.83 4.93 -26.08
N ASP A 452 24.01 4.48 -25.68
CA ASP A 452 24.55 4.73 -24.34
C ASP A 452 24.60 6.21 -23.99
N GLU A 453 24.98 7.03 -24.97
CA GLU A 453 25.01 8.49 -24.84
C GLU A 453 23.63 9.09 -24.56
N GLU A 454 22.57 8.57 -25.19
CA GLU A 454 21.19 9.02 -24.94
C GLU A 454 20.74 8.65 -23.51
N ILE A 455 21.06 7.46 -23.02
CA ILE A 455 20.83 7.05 -21.65
C ILE A 455 21.54 7.98 -20.67
N TRP A 456 22.83 8.21 -20.90
CA TRP A 456 23.63 9.08 -20.03
C TRP A 456 23.11 10.50 -19.99
N ASN A 457 22.80 11.10 -21.16
CA ASN A 457 22.29 12.45 -21.26
C ASN A 457 20.93 12.59 -20.58
N THR A 458 20.06 11.60 -20.71
CA THR A 458 18.78 11.57 -20.00
C THR A 458 19.00 11.57 -18.49
N ARG A 459 19.88 10.75 -17.98
CA ARG A 459 20.25 10.72 -16.56
C ARG A 459 20.85 12.06 -16.09
N MET A 460 21.77 12.64 -16.87
CA MET A 460 22.38 13.92 -16.54
C MET A 460 21.40 15.08 -16.54
N THR A 461 20.43 15.09 -17.44
CA THR A 461 19.35 16.09 -17.47
C THR A 461 18.52 16.04 -16.18
N LEU A 462 18.12 14.85 -15.75
CA LEU A 462 17.36 14.67 -14.53
C LEU A 462 18.16 14.99 -13.28
N LYS A 463 19.44 14.65 -13.27
CA LYS A 463 20.36 14.96 -12.18
C LYS A 463 20.57 16.50 -12.06
N ASN A 464 20.74 17.21 -13.17
CA ASN A 464 20.82 18.66 -13.18
C ASN A 464 19.55 19.30 -12.57
N LYS A 465 18.36 18.85 -12.96
CA LYS A 465 17.11 19.31 -12.38
C LYS A 465 17.03 19.08 -10.86
N LEU A 466 17.55 17.95 -10.38
CA LEU A 466 17.66 17.68 -8.94
C LEU A 466 18.65 18.62 -8.26
N VAL A 467 19.82 18.84 -8.83
CA VAL A 467 20.85 19.74 -8.31
C VAL A 467 20.32 21.18 -8.22
N ASP A 468 19.65 21.67 -9.25
CA ASP A 468 19.05 23.01 -9.26
C ASP A 468 17.99 23.14 -8.17
N TYR A 469 17.14 22.14 -8.01
CA TYR A 469 16.15 22.09 -6.93
C TYR A 469 16.81 22.12 -5.53
N ILE A 470 17.87 21.33 -5.33
CA ILE A 470 18.58 21.29 -4.05
C ILE A 470 19.19 22.67 -3.77
N ARG A 471 19.82 23.30 -4.76
CA ARG A 471 20.40 24.64 -4.63
C ARG A 471 19.34 25.69 -4.24
N GLU A 472 18.18 25.65 -4.86
CA GLU A 472 17.06 26.56 -4.55
C GLU A 472 16.55 26.36 -3.13
N GLN A 473 16.32 25.10 -2.71
CA GLN A 473 15.88 24.77 -1.35
C GLN A 473 16.91 25.18 -0.29
N PHE A 474 18.19 24.97 -0.55
CA PHE A 474 19.24 25.38 0.37
C PHE A 474 19.35 26.90 0.49
N ARG A 475 19.14 27.63 -0.60
CA ARG A 475 19.11 29.10 -0.56
C ARG A 475 18.03 29.61 0.37
N GLU A 476 16.84 29.05 0.30
CA GLU A 476 15.69 29.49 1.09
C GLU A 476 15.79 29.07 2.57
N THR A 477 16.08 27.80 2.84
CA THR A 477 16.11 27.23 4.21
C THR A 477 17.36 27.65 4.97
N TRP A 478 18.50 27.70 4.31
CA TRP A 478 19.75 28.03 4.95
C TRP A 478 19.81 29.50 5.42
N LEU A 479 19.33 30.43 4.60
CA LEU A 479 19.26 31.85 4.99
C LEU A 479 18.34 32.10 6.18
N LYS A 480 17.34 31.26 6.39
CA LYS A 480 16.46 31.34 7.56
C LYS A 480 17.11 30.81 8.84
N ASN A 481 18.00 29.83 8.73
CA ASN A 481 18.47 29.01 9.84
C ASN A 481 19.96 29.20 10.20
N GLN A 482 20.79 29.75 9.29
CA GLN A 482 22.24 29.82 9.46
C GLN A 482 22.75 31.21 9.09
N GLY A 483 23.31 31.89 10.02
CA GLY A 483 23.70 33.31 9.87
C GLY A 483 24.94 33.61 9.03
N ASP A 484 25.63 32.63 8.42
CA ASP A 484 26.83 32.86 7.60
C ASP A 484 26.61 32.63 6.10
N PRO A 485 26.42 33.72 5.32
CA PRO A 485 26.21 33.62 3.88
C PRO A 485 27.37 33.00 3.10
N SER A 486 28.61 33.09 3.59
CA SER A 486 29.77 32.52 2.89
C SER A 486 29.74 30.98 2.86
N ARG A 487 29.24 30.36 3.92
CA ARG A 487 29.03 28.92 3.98
C ARG A 487 27.97 28.45 2.99
N VAL A 488 26.92 29.25 2.80
CA VAL A 488 25.85 28.97 1.82
C VAL A 488 26.44 28.94 0.41
N VAL A 489 27.24 29.95 0.05
CA VAL A 489 27.87 30.03 -1.28
C VAL A 489 28.77 28.82 -1.53
N SER A 490 29.66 28.51 -0.59
CA SER A 490 30.58 27.35 -0.69
C SER A 490 29.80 26.03 -0.80
N LEU A 491 28.71 25.89 -0.05
CA LEU A 491 27.85 24.73 -0.11
C LEU A 491 27.21 24.58 -1.50
N LEU A 492 26.57 25.66 -1.99
CA LEU A 492 25.89 25.67 -3.29
C LEU A 492 26.85 25.39 -4.44
N GLU A 493 28.06 25.91 -4.39
CA GLU A 493 29.13 25.63 -5.38
C GLU A 493 29.59 24.18 -5.33
N SER A 494 29.61 23.55 -4.14
CA SER A 494 30.02 22.16 -3.96
C SER A 494 29.03 21.14 -4.54
N ILE A 495 27.75 21.49 -4.71
CA ILE A 495 26.73 20.60 -5.21
C ILE A 495 26.71 20.65 -6.74
N THR A 496 27.41 19.70 -7.35
CA THR A 496 27.56 19.60 -8.81
C THR A 496 26.99 18.27 -9.33
N PRO A 497 26.49 18.23 -10.57
CA PRO A 497 25.91 17.00 -11.14
C PRO A 497 26.97 15.92 -11.46
N ASN A 498 28.24 16.23 -11.38
CA ASN A 498 29.32 15.29 -11.68
C ASN A 498 29.58 14.26 -10.58
N ALA A 499 29.11 14.50 -9.36
CA ALA A 499 29.23 13.56 -8.27
C ALA A 499 28.26 12.38 -8.41
N LEU A 500 28.62 11.24 -7.81
CA LEU A 500 27.69 10.13 -7.61
C LEU A 500 26.70 10.50 -6.50
N PHE A 501 25.41 10.51 -6.81
CA PHE A 501 24.34 10.80 -5.85
C PHE A 501 23.65 9.53 -5.38
N ILE A 502 23.58 9.32 -4.08
CA ILE A 502 22.91 8.20 -3.43
C ILE A 502 21.76 8.74 -2.58
N GLY A 503 20.55 8.31 -2.86
CA GLY A 503 19.34 8.75 -2.16
C GLY A 503 18.86 7.74 -1.12
N PHE A 504 18.56 8.24 0.10
CA PHE A 504 17.84 7.53 1.14
C PHE A 504 16.63 8.39 1.54
N CYS A 505 15.47 8.05 1.02
CA CYS A 505 14.28 8.91 1.16
C CYS A 505 13.07 8.07 1.54
N ARG A 506 12.71 8.10 2.83
CA ARG A 506 11.61 7.30 3.37
C ARG A 506 11.20 7.80 4.75
N ARG A 507 10.05 7.33 5.24
CA ARG A 507 9.66 7.58 6.62
C ARG A 507 10.76 7.13 7.58
N PHE A 508 11.11 7.99 8.53
CA PHE A 508 12.06 7.66 9.58
C PHE A 508 11.37 6.81 10.65
N ALA A 509 11.75 5.55 10.70
CA ALA A 509 11.38 4.59 11.71
C ALA A 509 12.61 3.71 12.00
N THR A 510 12.73 3.18 13.20
CA THR A 510 13.93 2.46 13.65
C THR A 510 14.32 1.31 12.73
N TYR A 511 13.35 0.50 12.28
CA TYR A 511 13.61 -0.66 11.43
C TYR A 511 14.14 -0.31 10.03
N LYS A 512 13.94 0.92 9.56
CA LYS A 512 14.47 1.42 8.30
C LYS A 512 15.99 1.66 8.33
N ARG A 513 16.56 1.71 9.53
CA ARG A 513 18.00 1.80 9.82
C ARG A 513 18.74 2.89 9.06
N ALA A 514 18.20 4.10 9.04
CA ALA A 514 18.87 5.26 8.45
C ALA A 514 20.27 5.52 9.02
N HIS A 515 20.57 4.99 10.21
CA HIS A 515 21.83 5.16 10.93
C HIS A 515 22.98 4.28 10.38
N LEU A 516 22.73 3.25 9.60
CA LEU A 516 23.76 2.28 9.18
C LEU A 516 24.96 2.94 8.50
N LEU A 517 24.70 3.90 7.61
CA LEU A 517 25.76 4.64 6.91
C LEU A 517 26.70 5.41 7.86
N PHE A 518 26.25 5.70 9.07
CA PHE A 518 27.01 6.47 10.07
C PHE A 518 27.64 5.61 11.16
N THR A 519 27.73 4.32 10.95
CA THR A 519 28.35 3.37 11.89
C THR A 519 29.87 3.57 11.97
N ASP A 520 30.51 3.90 10.85
CA ASP A 520 31.94 4.22 10.73
C ASP A 520 32.12 5.54 10.00
N LEU A 521 32.18 6.63 10.76
CA LEU A 521 32.29 7.98 10.20
C LEU A 521 33.65 8.25 9.56
N GLU A 522 34.73 7.62 10.01
CA GLU A 522 36.03 7.78 9.42
C GLU A 522 36.08 7.18 8.01
N ARG A 523 35.54 5.97 7.88
CA ARG A 523 35.44 5.27 6.58
C ARG A 523 34.53 6.03 5.62
N LEU A 524 33.39 6.49 6.12
CA LEU A 524 32.45 7.32 5.33
C LEU A 524 33.13 8.60 4.87
N SER A 525 33.86 9.29 5.75
CA SER A 525 34.57 10.53 5.40
C SER A 525 35.56 10.29 4.25
N LYS A 526 36.29 9.18 4.26
CA LYS A 526 37.21 8.83 3.15
C LYS A 526 36.49 8.65 1.83
N ILE A 527 35.29 8.04 1.85
CA ILE A 527 34.50 7.84 0.64
C ILE A 527 33.98 9.17 0.07
N VAL A 528 33.41 10.04 0.91
CA VAL A 528 32.76 11.26 0.44
C VAL A 528 33.71 12.40 0.14
N ASN A 529 34.93 12.34 0.65
CA ASN A 529 35.98 13.37 0.47
C ASN A 529 37.00 13.02 -0.63
N ASN A 530 36.81 11.97 -1.38
CA ASN A 530 37.68 11.65 -2.51
C ASN A 530 37.46 12.69 -3.62
N PRO A 531 38.49 13.51 -3.96
CA PRO A 531 38.31 14.59 -4.94
C PRO A 531 38.15 14.10 -6.38
N GLU A 532 38.66 12.92 -6.71
CA GLU A 532 38.54 12.31 -8.02
C GLU A 532 37.23 11.57 -8.21
N ARG A 533 36.64 11.10 -7.11
CA ARG A 533 35.43 10.28 -7.10
C ARG A 533 34.41 10.78 -6.04
N PRO A 534 33.91 12.00 -6.17
CA PRO A 534 33.05 12.60 -5.16
C PRO A 534 31.70 11.84 -5.04
N VAL A 535 31.30 11.56 -3.81
CA VAL A 535 30.03 10.89 -3.49
C VAL A 535 29.19 11.80 -2.59
N LYS A 536 27.91 11.89 -2.87
CA LYS A 536 26.96 12.66 -2.08
C LYS A 536 25.76 11.80 -1.70
N PHE A 537 25.36 11.92 -0.43
CA PHE A 537 24.18 11.23 0.11
C PHE A 537 23.07 12.21 0.37
N LEU A 538 21.91 11.92 -0.17
CA LEU A 538 20.69 12.71 0.01
C LEU A 538 19.72 11.98 0.93
N PHE A 539 19.45 12.55 2.11
CA PHE A 539 18.47 12.07 3.05
C PHE A 539 17.22 12.93 3.00
N ALA A 540 16.06 12.30 3.08
CA ALA A 540 14.80 12.97 3.36
C ALA A 540 13.78 12.00 3.94
N GLY A 541 12.82 12.57 4.64
CA GLY A 541 11.71 11.82 5.20
C GLY A 541 11.21 12.48 6.47
N LYS A 542 10.03 12.05 6.85
CA LYS A 542 9.34 12.51 8.05
C LYS A 542 9.31 11.38 9.07
N ALA A 543 9.44 11.72 10.35
CA ALA A 543 9.10 10.81 11.44
C ALA A 543 7.68 11.13 11.92
N HIS A 544 6.93 10.11 12.35
CA HIS A 544 5.62 10.37 12.94
C HIS A 544 5.79 11.30 14.17
N PRO A 545 4.88 12.28 14.38
CA PRO A 545 5.02 13.21 15.52
C PRO A 545 5.10 12.56 16.91
N ALA A 546 4.55 11.34 17.04
CA ALA A 546 4.66 10.53 18.26
C ALA A 546 5.90 9.60 18.30
N ASP A 547 6.67 9.50 17.21
CA ASP A 547 7.87 8.64 17.12
C ASP A 547 9.14 9.44 17.48
N GLY A 548 9.44 9.51 18.76
CA GLY A 548 10.65 10.19 19.24
C GLY A 548 11.95 9.56 18.75
N ALA A 549 11.99 8.24 18.54
CA ALA A 549 13.17 7.54 18.03
C ALA A 549 13.44 7.91 16.57
N GLY A 550 12.42 7.94 15.73
CA GLY A 550 12.51 8.39 14.35
C GLY A 550 12.96 9.86 14.23
N GLN A 551 12.40 10.74 15.08
CA GLN A 551 12.82 12.15 15.14
C GLN A 551 14.28 12.29 15.61
N GLY A 552 14.72 11.47 16.56
CA GLY A 552 16.12 11.41 17.01
C GLY A 552 17.08 11.01 15.88
N LEU A 553 16.69 10.10 14.99
CA LEU A 553 17.49 9.74 13.82
C LEU A 553 17.64 10.91 12.84
N ILE A 554 16.56 11.66 12.59
CA ILE A 554 16.61 12.87 11.75
C ILE A 554 17.61 13.88 12.34
N LYS A 555 17.49 14.17 13.62
CA LYS A 555 18.38 15.10 14.34
C LYS A 555 19.83 14.66 14.23
N LYS A 556 20.12 13.38 14.48
CA LYS A 556 21.48 12.85 14.39
C LYS A 556 22.08 13.00 12.99
N ILE A 557 21.31 12.70 11.95
CA ILE A 557 21.78 12.85 10.56
C ILE A 557 22.01 14.31 10.22
N TYR A 558 21.13 15.20 10.65
CA TYR A 558 21.30 16.64 10.46
C TYR A 558 22.57 17.15 11.15
N GLU A 559 22.81 16.78 12.40
CA GLU A 559 24.03 17.15 13.14
C GLU A 559 25.30 16.66 12.42
N ILE A 560 25.30 15.43 11.92
CA ILE A 560 26.43 14.88 11.14
C ILE A 560 26.63 15.68 9.85
N SER A 561 25.54 16.04 9.16
CA SER A 561 25.60 16.81 7.91
C SER A 561 26.21 18.21 8.07
N GLN A 562 26.21 18.75 9.30
CA GLN A 562 26.78 20.06 9.60
C GLN A 562 28.29 20.01 9.93
N ARG A 563 28.87 18.82 10.12
CA ARG A 563 30.30 18.67 10.39
C ARG A 563 31.16 19.07 9.18
N PRO A 564 32.33 19.68 9.36
CA PRO A 564 33.14 20.17 8.25
C PRO A 564 33.46 19.10 7.20
N GLU A 565 33.73 17.86 7.62
CA GLU A 565 34.06 16.74 6.73
C GLU A 565 32.85 16.24 5.91
N PHE A 566 31.62 16.54 6.35
CA PHE A 566 30.38 16.08 5.71
C PHE A 566 29.54 17.19 5.08
N LEU A 567 29.87 18.43 5.34
CA LEU A 567 29.12 19.59 4.82
C LEU A 567 29.09 19.57 3.27
N GLY A 568 27.87 19.61 2.73
CA GLY A 568 27.63 19.50 1.27
C GLY A 568 27.83 18.10 0.68
N LYS A 569 28.08 17.09 1.50
CA LYS A 569 28.28 15.68 1.08
C LYS A 569 27.21 14.76 1.67
N ILE A 570 26.85 15.00 2.93
CA ILE A 570 25.64 14.44 3.56
C ILE A 570 24.62 15.55 3.60
N ILE A 571 23.53 15.40 2.88
CA ILE A 571 22.53 16.45 2.66
C ILE A 571 21.18 15.95 3.16
N PHE A 572 20.58 16.67 4.11
CA PHE A 572 19.20 16.42 4.54
C PHE A 572 18.27 17.47 3.89
N LEU A 573 17.23 17.00 3.19
CA LEU A 573 16.21 17.85 2.60
C LEU A 573 14.90 17.73 3.36
N GLU A 574 14.36 18.87 3.76
CA GLU A 574 13.12 18.97 4.52
C GLU A 574 11.89 18.68 3.66
N ASP A 575 10.80 18.39 4.33
CA ASP A 575 9.46 18.27 3.77
C ASP A 575 9.34 17.30 2.58
N TYR A 576 9.72 16.04 2.82
CA TYR A 576 9.57 14.99 1.82
C TYR A 576 8.10 14.80 1.46
N ASP A 577 7.72 15.28 0.29
CA ASP A 577 6.38 15.22 -0.28
C ASP A 577 6.39 14.51 -1.65
N PHE A 578 5.22 14.47 -2.30
CA PHE A 578 5.04 13.83 -3.60
C PHE A 578 5.93 14.42 -4.70
N MET A 579 6.07 15.75 -4.73
CA MET A 579 6.86 16.41 -5.77
C MET A 579 8.35 16.18 -5.58
N LEU A 580 8.82 16.26 -4.34
CA LEU A 580 10.21 15.96 -4.00
C LEU A 580 10.53 14.48 -4.24
N ALA A 581 9.58 13.58 -3.94
CA ALA A 581 9.73 12.15 -4.24
C ALA A 581 9.97 11.91 -5.74
N ARG A 582 9.17 12.49 -6.62
CA ARG A 582 9.34 12.38 -8.09
C ARG A 582 10.71 12.84 -8.56
N ARG A 583 11.19 13.98 -8.09
CA ARG A 583 12.51 14.53 -8.47
C ARG A 583 13.66 13.64 -8.03
N ARG A 584 13.54 13.00 -6.87
CA ARG A 584 14.60 12.17 -6.32
C ARG A 584 14.66 10.79 -6.93
N VAL A 585 13.53 10.12 -7.06
CA VAL A 585 13.50 8.80 -7.70
C VAL A 585 13.93 8.84 -9.16
N SER A 586 13.99 10.02 -9.77
CA SER A 586 14.47 10.23 -11.13
C SER A 586 15.87 10.88 -11.21
N GLY A 587 16.31 11.60 -10.18
CA GLY A 587 17.52 12.44 -10.24
C GLY A 587 18.77 11.86 -9.60
N VAL A 588 18.66 11.00 -8.59
CA VAL A 588 19.83 10.32 -7.99
C VAL A 588 20.34 9.19 -8.88
N ASP A 589 21.55 8.71 -8.63
CA ASP A 589 22.14 7.59 -9.39
C ASP A 589 21.83 6.24 -8.73
N ILE A 590 21.83 6.23 -7.40
CA ILE A 590 21.51 5.05 -6.59
C ILE A 590 20.37 5.35 -5.63
N TRP A 591 19.47 4.40 -5.49
CA TRP A 591 18.42 4.37 -4.49
C TRP A 591 18.76 3.34 -3.43
N MET A 592 18.99 3.80 -2.20
CA MET A 592 19.46 2.95 -1.10
C MET A 592 18.31 2.68 -0.10
N ASN A 593 18.14 1.41 0.27
CA ASN A 593 17.23 0.95 1.31
C ASN A 593 17.89 -0.06 2.23
N THR A 594 17.78 0.17 3.52
CA THR A 594 18.48 -0.63 4.55
C THR A 594 17.55 -1.16 5.65
N PRO A 595 16.37 -1.73 5.33
CA PRO A 595 15.46 -2.19 6.35
C PRO A 595 16.02 -3.35 7.16
N THR A 596 15.50 -3.55 8.38
CA THR A 596 15.72 -4.78 9.14
C THR A 596 14.81 -5.86 8.55
N ARG A 597 15.39 -6.89 7.95
CA ARG A 597 14.63 -8.01 7.39
C ARG A 597 14.00 -8.85 8.51
N PRO A 598 12.73 -9.29 8.39
CA PRO A 598 11.80 -9.15 7.26
C PRO A 598 10.74 -8.03 7.48
N LEU A 599 11.11 -6.90 8.04
CA LEU A 599 10.17 -5.86 8.48
C LEU A 599 9.72 -4.89 7.37
N GLU A 600 10.32 -4.95 6.18
CA GLU A 600 9.81 -4.24 5.01
C GLU A 600 8.83 -5.14 4.26
N ALA A 601 7.53 -4.86 4.38
CA ALA A 601 6.50 -5.70 3.78
C ALA A 601 6.62 -5.78 2.25
N SER A 602 6.86 -4.67 1.58
CA SER A 602 7.18 -4.60 0.17
C SER A 602 8.25 -3.56 -0.14
N GLY A 603 7.99 -2.29 0.14
CA GLY A 603 8.69 -1.15 -0.44
C GLY A 603 8.23 -0.93 -1.88
N THR A 604 8.23 0.33 -2.33
CA THR A 604 7.87 0.72 -3.69
C THR A 604 8.77 1.81 -4.24
N SER A 605 9.56 2.46 -3.40
CA SER A 605 10.40 3.58 -3.81
C SER A 605 11.53 3.17 -4.76
N GLY A 606 12.13 1.99 -4.55
CA GLY A 606 13.11 1.42 -5.45
C GLY A 606 12.54 1.07 -6.83
N GLU A 607 11.30 0.59 -6.89
CA GLU A 607 10.58 0.31 -8.13
C GLU A 607 10.38 1.58 -8.98
N LYS A 608 10.06 2.71 -8.33
CA LYS A 608 9.97 4.03 -8.98
C LYS A 608 11.31 4.49 -9.55
N ALA A 609 12.37 4.22 -8.81
CA ALA A 609 13.73 4.54 -9.21
C ALA A 609 14.17 3.76 -10.45
N GLU A 610 13.90 2.45 -10.49
CA GLU A 610 14.22 1.57 -11.62
C GLU A 610 13.67 2.09 -12.96
N MET A 611 12.44 2.60 -12.97
CA MET A 611 11.81 3.14 -14.18
C MET A 611 12.48 4.40 -14.72
N ASN A 612 13.30 5.04 -13.92
CA ASN A 612 14.05 6.26 -14.22
C ASN A 612 15.56 6.03 -14.41
N GLY A 613 15.98 4.78 -14.55
CA GLY A 613 17.39 4.45 -14.70
C GLY A 613 18.22 4.74 -13.45
N VAL A 614 17.58 4.79 -12.30
CA VAL A 614 18.24 4.86 -10.99
C VAL A 614 18.42 3.45 -10.45
N VAL A 615 19.62 3.12 -10.06
CA VAL A 615 19.98 1.73 -9.70
C VAL A 615 19.71 1.49 -8.22
N ASN A 616 19.13 0.34 -7.88
CA ASN A 616 18.77 -0.01 -6.52
C ASN A 616 19.92 -0.69 -5.75
N LEU A 617 20.16 -0.26 -4.52
CA LEU A 617 21.04 -0.86 -3.51
C LEU A 617 20.23 -1.11 -2.26
N SER A 618 19.94 -2.37 -1.94
CA SER A 618 19.04 -2.68 -0.82
C SER A 618 19.36 -4.00 -0.15
N VAL A 619 18.92 -4.11 1.11
CA VAL A 619 18.75 -5.39 1.78
C VAL A 619 17.77 -6.26 0.99
N LEU A 620 18.00 -7.58 0.97
CA LEU A 620 17.09 -8.56 0.35
C LEU A 620 15.83 -8.74 1.22
N ASP A 621 14.97 -7.74 1.20
CA ASP A 621 13.70 -7.67 1.92
C ASP A 621 12.60 -7.13 1.01
N GLY A 622 11.34 -7.42 1.33
CA GLY A 622 10.20 -6.97 0.53
C GLY A 622 10.34 -7.37 -0.95
N TRP A 623 10.07 -6.42 -1.83
CA TRP A 623 10.12 -6.63 -3.28
C TRP A 623 11.52 -6.96 -3.81
N TRP A 624 12.59 -6.44 -3.15
CA TRP A 624 13.95 -6.65 -3.63
C TRP A 624 14.46 -8.08 -3.49
N LEU A 625 13.88 -8.87 -2.58
CA LEU A 625 14.16 -10.31 -2.52
C LEU A 625 13.75 -11.02 -3.83
N GLU A 626 12.70 -10.55 -4.48
CA GLU A 626 12.20 -11.09 -5.74
C GLU A 626 12.85 -10.40 -6.94
N GLY A 627 13.07 -9.07 -6.83
CA GLY A 627 13.50 -8.21 -7.92
C GLY A 627 14.99 -8.25 -8.22
N TYR A 628 15.82 -8.52 -7.24
CA TYR A 628 17.27 -8.48 -7.42
C TYR A 628 17.76 -9.40 -8.54
N ARG A 629 18.55 -8.81 -9.44
CA ARG A 629 19.27 -9.51 -10.50
C ARG A 629 20.72 -9.05 -10.48
N LYS A 630 21.65 -10.01 -10.53
CA LYS A 630 23.10 -9.70 -10.61
C LYS A 630 23.39 -8.90 -11.88
N GLY A 631 24.10 -7.79 -11.74
CA GLY A 631 24.40 -6.87 -12.85
C GLY A 631 23.29 -5.89 -13.23
N ALA A 632 22.21 -5.84 -12.44
CA ALA A 632 21.11 -4.89 -12.59
C ALA A 632 20.86 -4.06 -11.32
N GLY A 633 21.71 -4.18 -10.34
CA GLY A 633 21.65 -3.48 -9.06
C GLY A 633 22.50 -4.20 -8.02
N TRP A 634 22.47 -3.73 -6.79
CA TRP A 634 23.22 -4.28 -5.68
C TRP A 634 22.34 -4.70 -4.53
N ALA A 635 22.73 -5.79 -3.88
CA ALA A 635 22.06 -6.30 -2.71
C ALA A 635 23.07 -6.60 -1.61
N LEU A 636 22.64 -6.43 -0.38
CA LEU A 636 23.31 -7.04 0.75
C LEU A 636 22.92 -8.53 0.70
N THR A 637 23.84 -9.35 0.19
CA THR A 637 23.56 -10.75 -0.21
C THR A 637 23.43 -11.74 0.95
N GLU A 638 23.76 -11.32 2.16
CA GLU A 638 23.55 -12.14 3.34
C GLU A 638 22.07 -12.27 3.66
N LYS A 639 21.51 -13.44 3.39
CA LYS A 639 20.10 -13.77 3.70
C LYS A 639 19.87 -14.16 5.14
N ARG A 640 20.95 -14.48 5.83
CA ARG A 640 20.90 -14.92 7.22
C ARG A 640 20.88 -13.70 8.13
N THR A 641 19.93 -13.65 9.03
CA THR A 641 19.88 -12.64 10.07
C THR A 641 20.57 -13.15 11.33
N TYR A 642 21.39 -12.31 11.97
CA TYR A 642 21.88 -12.58 13.30
C TYR A 642 20.77 -12.33 14.33
N GLN A 643 20.75 -13.11 15.40
CA GLN A 643 19.83 -12.87 16.51
C GLN A 643 20.17 -11.55 17.24
N ASN A 644 21.45 -11.17 17.25
CA ASN A 644 21.89 -9.89 17.78
C ASN A 644 21.82 -8.82 16.69
N GLN A 645 20.92 -7.86 16.84
CA GLN A 645 20.72 -6.76 15.89
C GLN A 645 21.98 -5.89 15.72
N GLY A 646 22.79 -5.70 16.77
CA GLY A 646 24.03 -4.93 16.68
C GLY A 646 25.06 -5.58 15.76
N TYR A 647 25.19 -6.89 15.79
CA TYR A 647 26.08 -7.61 14.85
C TYR A 647 25.54 -7.57 13.42
N GLN A 648 24.22 -7.66 13.27
CA GLN A 648 23.60 -7.53 11.95
C GLN A 648 23.87 -6.13 11.36
N ASP A 649 23.71 -5.09 12.16
CA ASP A 649 23.96 -3.70 11.73
C ASP A 649 25.42 -3.47 11.35
N GLN A 650 26.36 -4.02 12.11
CA GLN A 650 27.79 -3.94 11.79
C GLN A 650 28.11 -4.63 10.47
N LEU A 651 27.59 -5.84 10.25
CA LEU A 651 27.79 -6.59 9.02
C LEU A 651 27.19 -5.84 7.81
N ASP A 652 25.98 -5.38 7.94
CA ASP A 652 25.28 -4.69 6.86
C ASP A 652 25.97 -3.36 6.51
N ALA A 653 26.40 -2.59 7.50
CA ALA A 653 27.17 -1.37 7.30
C ALA A 653 28.49 -1.63 6.59
N ALA A 654 29.26 -2.63 7.06
CA ALA A 654 30.53 -3.02 6.43
C ALA A 654 30.34 -3.48 4.98
N THR A 655 29.24 -4.18 4.70
CA THR A 655 28.89 -4.61 3.35
C THR A 655 28.58 -3.43 2.45
N ILE A 656 27.82 -2.43 2.93
CA ILE A 656 27.52 -1.20 2.19
C ILE A 656 28.82 -0.47 1.83
N TYR A 657 29.71 -0.26 2.80
CA TYR A 657 30.99 0.40 2.55
C TYR A 657 31.85 -0.38 1.55
N GLY A 658 31.92 -1.70 1.69
CA GLY A 658 32.66 -2.56 0.76
C GLY A 658 32.12 -2.49 -0.67
N LEU A 659 30.80 -2.50 -0.85
CA LEU A 659 30.16 -2.33 -2.17
C LEU A 659 30.48 -0.95 -2.76
N LEU A 660 30.39 0.10 -1.96
CA LEU A 660 30.69 1.46 -2.42
C LEU A 660 32.17 1.57 -2.86
N GLU A 661 33.09 1.12 -2.03
CA GLU A 661 34.56 1.27 -2.27
C GLU A 661 35.06 0.41 -3.43
N ASN A 662 34.57 -0.82 -3.57
CA ASN A 662 35.14 -1.82 -4.47
C ASN A 662 34.37 -2.02 -5.77
N GLU A 663 33.07 -1.69 -5.79
CA GLU A 663 32.25 -1.97 -6.96
C GLU A 663 31.55 -0.70 -7.50
N ILE A 664 30.75 -0.01 -6.70
CA ILE A 664 29.82 1.04 -7.15
C ILE A 664 30.58 2.29 -7.60
N VAL A 665 31.42 2.85 -6.71
CA VAL A 665 32.13 4.09 -7.01
C VAL A 665 33.15 3.87 -8.14
N PRO A 666 33.95 2.80 -8.15
CA PRO A 666 34.85 2.52 -9.28
C PRO A 666 34.11 2.40 -10.61
N LEU A 667 33.01 1.66 -10.66
CA LEU A 667 32.22 1.46 -11.87
C LEU A 667 31.63 2.76 -12.41
N PHE A 668 31.08 3.63 -11.53
CA PHE A 668 30.50 4.91 -11.94
C PHE A 668 31.53 5.86 -12.55
N TYR A 669 32.75 5.84 -12.03
CA TYR A 669 33.87 6.71 -12.46
C TYR A 669 34.79 6.10 -13.54
N ASP A 670 34.55 4.87 -13.98
CA ASP A 670 35.21 4.25 -15.12
C ASP A 670 34.67 4.80 -16.44
N LYS A 671 35.01 6.06 -16.72
CA LYS A 671 34.46 6.81 -17.85
C LYS A 671 35.36 6.65 -19.09
N ASN A 672 34.66 6.45 -20.22
CA ASN A 672 35.29 6.42 -21.54
C ASN A 672 35.68 7.85 -22.03
N GLU A 673 36.23 7.94 -23.23
CA GLU A 673 36.63 9.22 -23.85
C GLU A 673 35.45 10.21 -24.04
N LYS A 674 34.24 9.72 -24.11
CA LYS A 674 33.03 10.53 -24.21
C LYS A 674 32.49 11.02 -22.85
N GLY A 675 33.11 10.63 -21.76
CA GLY A 675 32.81 11.09 -20.41
C GLY A 675 31.70 10.34 -19.68
N TYR A 676 31.30 9.15 -20.13
CA TYR A 676 30.34 8.29 -19.44
C TYR A 676 30.87 6.87 -19.18
N SER A 677 30.34 6.18 -18.18
CA SER A 677 30.67 4.79 -17.86
C SER A 677 29.76 3.84 -18.63
N GLU A 678 30.35 3.06 -19.55
CA GLU A 678 29.63 2.01 -20.29
C GLU A 678 29.14 0.89 -19.36
N GLY A 679 29.96 0.56 -18.35
CA GLY A 679 29.59 -0.41 -17.33
C GLY A 679 28.38 0.03 -16.51
N TRP A 680 28.31 1.31 -16.15
CA TRP A 680 27.17 1.89 -15.44
C TRP A 680 25.89 1.86 -16.28
N ILE A 681 26.01 2.25 -17.55
CA ILE A 681 24.88 2.23 -18.47
C ILE A 681 24.35 0.81 -18.70
N LYS A 682 25.25 -0.18 -18.74
CA LYS A 682 24.86 -1.59 -18.83
C LYS A 682 24.00 -2.01 -17.62
N VAL A 683 24.36 -1.59 -16.41
CA VAL A 683 23.57 -1.85 -15.20
C VAL A 683 22.20 -1.19 -15.32
N ILE A 684 22.12 0.07 -15.77
CA ILE A 684 20.84 0.78 -16.00
C ILE A 684 19.97 0.01 -17.00
N LYS A 685 20.50 -0.36 -18.13
CA LYS A 685 19.74 -1.11 -19.17
C LYS A 685 19.25 -2.46 -18.65
N ASN A 686 20.10 -3.19 -17.92
CA ASN A 686 19.70 -4.46 -17.30
C ASN A 686 18.57 -4.25 -16.27
N SER A 687 18.65 -3.22 -15.45
CA SER A 687 17.64 -2.87 -14.47
C SER A 687 16.29 -2.59 -15.14
N ILE A 688 16.29 -1.72 -16.15
CA ILE A 688 15.07 -1.38 -16.90
C ILE A 688 14.50 -2.59 -17.64
N ALA A 689 15.34 -3.41 -18.26
CA ALA A 689 14.88 -4.54 -19.07
C ALA A 689 14.38 -5.73 -18.23
N THR A 690 15.02 -6.01 -17.10
CA THR A 690 14.82 -7.29 -16.38
C THR A 690 14.13 -7.15 -15.02
N ILE A 691 14.07 -5.95 -14.46
CA ILE A 691 13.48 -5.70 -13.15
C ILE A 691 12.19 -4.87 -13.28
N ALA A 692 12.29 -3.67 -13.86
CA ALA A 692 11.16 -2.72 -13.94
C ALA A 692 9.86 -3.30 -14.52
N PRO A 693 9.87 -4.21 -15.53
CA PRO A 693 8.65 -4.78 -16.08
C PRO A 693 7.75 -5.50 -15.07
N HIS A 694 8.36 -6.07 -14.03
CA HIS A 694 7.68 -6.88 -13.02
C HIS A 694 7.04 -6.05 -11.90
N TYR A 695 7.31 -4.74 -11.84
CA TYR A 695 6.90 -3.88 -10.74
C TYR A 695 6.09 -2.66 -11.19
N THR A 696 5.38 -2.78 -12.31
CA THR A 696 4.38 -1.80 -12.74
C THR A 696 3.07 -2.01 -12.00
N MET A 697 2.32 -0.94 -11.77
CA MET A 697 0.97 -1.03 -11.20
C MET A 697 0.01 -1.78 -12.13
N LYS A 698 0.23 -1.73 -13.45
CA LYS A 698 -0.50 -2.53 -14.43
C LYS A 698 -0.40 -4.03 -14.12
N ARG A 699 0.82 -4.54 -13.91
CA ARG A 699 1.03 -5.94 -13.51
C ARG A 699 0.35 -6.24 -12.17
N GLN A 700 0.47 -5.34 -11.18
CA GLN A 700 -0.16 -5.54 -9.87
C GLN A 700 -1.69 -5.62 -9.98
N LEU A 701 -2.32 -4.71 -10.72
CA LEU A 701 -3.77 -4.72 -10.93
C LEU A 701 -4.21 -6.01 -11.63
N ASP A 702 -3.51 -6.42 -12.68
CA ASP A 702 -3.81 -7.66 -13.40
C ASP A 702 -3.66 -8.89 -12.47
N ASP A 703 -2.63 -8.93 -11.63
CA ASP A 703 -2.45 -10.00 -10.64
C ASP A 703 -3.63 -10.07 -9.64
N TYR A 704 -4.17 -8.93 -9.19
CA TYR A 704 -5.36 -8.93 -8.32
C TYR A 704 -6.59 -9.48 -9.04
N TYR A 705 -6.80 -9.14 -10.31
CA TYR A 705 -7.88 -9.70 -11.10
C TYR A 705 -7.73 -11.20 -11.27
N ASP A 706 -6.55 -11.66 -11.67
CA ASP A 706 -6.29 -13.07 -11.99
C ASP A 706 -6.30 -13.97 -10.74
N LYS A 707 -5.72 -13.49 -9.63
CA LYS A 707 -5.57 -14.30 -8.42
C LYS A 707 -6.77 -14.25 -7.50
N PHE A 708 -7.49 -13.11 -7.46
CA PHE A 708 -8.53 -12.85 -6.48
C PHE A 708 -9.86 -12.39 -7.06
N TYR A 709 -9.97 -11.21 -7.66
CA TYR A 709 -11.24 -10.59 -8.01
C TYR A 709 -12.13 -11.46 -8.91
N CYS A 710 -11.56 -12.07 -9.95
CA CYS A 710 -12.35 -12.93 -10.84
C CYS A 710 -12.88 -14.16 -10.11
N LYS A 711 -12.09 -14.77 -9.24
CA LYS A 711 -12.52 -15.93 -8.44
C LYS A 711 -13.62 -15.55 -7.44
N GLU A 712 -13.44 -14.45 -6.74
CA GLU A 712 -14.40 -13.97 -5.75
C GLU A 712 -15.72 -13.57 -6.39
N ALA A 713 -15.70 -12.85 -7.50
CA ALA A 713 -16.91 -12.49 -8.24
C ALA A 713 -17.66 -13.72 -8.76
N THR A 714 -16.93 -14.70 -9.33
CA THR A 714 -17.52 -15.97 -9.77
C THR A 714 -18.17 -16.69 -8.58
N ARG A 715 -17.46 -16.80 -7.48
CA ARG A 715 -17.95 -17.46 -6.28
C ARG A 715 -19.19 -16.77 -5.69
N PHE A 716 -19.14 -15.45 -5.62
CA PHE A 716 -20.28 -14.66 -5.17
C PHE A 716 -21.53 -14.89 -6.06
N HIS A 717 -21.36 -14.88 -7.38
CA HIS A 717 -22.45 -15.13 -8.30
C HIS A 717 -23.04 -16.53 -8.15
N GLU A 718 -22.20 -17.55 -7.94
CA GLU A 718 -22.65 -18.93 -7.67
C GLU A 718 -23.47 -19.01 -6.38
N LEU A 719 -23.00 -18.38 -5.30
CA LEU A 719 -23.65 -18.39 -4.00
C LEU A 719 -24.96 -17.62 -3.99
N SER A 720 -25.03 -16.49 -4.69
CA SER A 720 -26.19 -15.61 -4.76
C SER A 720 -27.28 -16.09 -5.75
N ALA A 721 -26.95 -17.00 -6.62
CA ALA A 721 -27.89 -17.53 -7.60
C ALA A 721 -29.09 -18.24 -6.93
N ASN A 722 -30.24 -18.25 -7.61
CA ASN A 722 -31.45 -18.93 -7.18
C ASN A 722 -31.88 -18.56 -5.74
N ASN A 723 -31.95 -17.27 -5.45
CA ASN A 723 -32.29 -16.74 -4.13
C ASN A 723 -31.32 -17.23 -3.02
N ASN A 724 -30.02 -17.15 -3.28
CA ASN A 724 -28.94 -17.53 -2.37
C ASN A 724 -28.96 -19.01 -1.96
N LYS A 725 -29.42 -19.89 -2.84
CA LYS A 725 -29.62 -21.30 -2.51
C LYS A 725 -28.34 -21.96 -2.01
N LEU A 726 -27.23 -21.82 -2.76
CA LEU A 726 -25.97 -22.45 -2.38
C LEU A 726 -25.42 -21.90 -1.06
N ALA A 727 -25.54 -20.60 -0.82
CA ALA A 727 -25.14 -19.98 0.45
C ALA A 727 -25.94 -20.56 1.64
N LYS A 728 -27.25 -20.74 1.45
CA LYS A 728 -28.14 -21.35 2.46
C LYS A 728 -27.79 -22.81 2.71
N ASP A 729 -27.53 -23.58 1.66
CA ASP A 729 -27.17 -25.00 1.76
C ASP A 729 -25.82 -25.19 2.50
N ILE A 730 -24.81 -24.35 2.23
CA ILE A 730 -23.52 -24.39 2.91
C ILE A 730 -23.65 -23.98 4.38
N ALA A 731 -24.40 -22.90 4.67
CA ALA A 731 -24.63 -22.47 6.04
C ALA A 731 -25.31 -23.58 6.87
N GLN A 732 -26.35 -24.21 6.34
CA GLN A 732 -27.02 -25.33 6.97
C GLN A 732 -26.10 -26.54 7.19
N TRP A 733 -25.24 -26.84 6.19
CA TRP A 733 -24.26 -27.91 6.32
C TRP A 733 -23.22 -27.60 7.43
N LYS A 734 -22.70 -26.37 7.49
CA LYS A 734 -21.79 -25.94 8.56
C LYS A 734 -22.41 -26.03 9.93
N GLU A 735 -23.67 -25.63 10.09
CA GLU A 735 -24.42 -25.76 11.35
C GLU A 735 -24.56 -27.23 11.77
N ALA A 736 -24.95 -28.11 10.85
CA ALA A 736 -25.11 -29.52 11.11
C ALA A 736 -23.79 -30.20 11.51
N VAL A 737 -22.67 -29.84 10.87
CA VAL A 737 -21.34 -30.33 11.22
C VAL A 737 -20.90 -29.82 12.59
N ALA A 738 -21.04 -28.52 12.84
CA ALA A 738 -20.65 -27.90 14.12
C ALA A 738 -21.40 -28.57 15.31
N GLU A 739 -22.70 -28.78 15.16
CA GLU A 739 -23.54 -29.41 16.19
C GLU A 739 -23.10 -30.86 16.56
N ARG A 740 -22.58 -31.58 15.58
CA ARG A 740 -22.22 -32.99 15.75
C ARG A 740 -20.73 -33.25 15.84
N TRP A 741 -19.89 -32.26 15.62
CA TRP A 741 -18.42 -32.39 15.49
C TRP A 741 -17.79 -33.13 16.67
N ASP A 742 -18.18 -32.78 17.88
CA ASP A 742 -17.60 -33.37 19.09
C ASP A 742 -17.97 -34.82 19.27
N ALA A 743 -19.13 -35.22 18.75
CA ALA A 743 -19.60 -36.61 18.84
C ALA A 743 -18.95 -37.57 17.79
N ILE A 744 -18.35 -37.00 16.72
CA ILE A 744 -17.63 -37.82 15.74
C ILE A 744 -16.44 -38.49 16.38
N ASN A 745 -16.36 -39.83 16.27
CA ASN A 745 -15.36 -40.62 16.94
C ASN A 745 -14.74 -41.69 16.05
N VAL A 746 -13.53 -42.10 16.41
CA VAL A 746 -12.83 -43.24 15.82
C VAL A 746 -13.41 -44.54 16.40
N VAL A 747 -13.99 -45.41 15.58
CA VAL A 747 -14.49 -46.71 15.94
C VAL A 747 -13.35 -47.76 16.02
N SER A 748 -12.46 -47.72 15.03
CA SER A 748 -11.26 -48.54 14.97
C SER A 748 -10.19 -47.89 14.14
N ALA A 749 -8.94 -48.19 14.43
CA ALA A 749 -7.79 -47.75 13.63
C ALA A 749 -6.76 -48.88 13.53
N SER A 750 -6.14 -49.05 12.39
CA SER A 750 -5.10 -50.04 12.16
C SER A 750 -4.00 -49.51 11.23
N TRP A 751 -2.82 -50.05 11.42
CA TRP A 751 -1.61 -49.68 10.71
C TRP A 751 -0.68 -50.91 10.62
N ASN A 752 -0.14 -51.19 9.44
CA ASN A 752 0.71 -52.38 9.26
C ASN A 752 2.21 -52.07 9.23
N VAL A 753 2.62 -50.93 9.77
CA VAL A 753 4.04 -50.58 9.94
C VAL A 753 4.61 -51.42 11.10
N PRO A 754 5.74 -52.12 10.92
CA PRO A 754 6.37 -52.89 11.99
C PRO A 754 6.81 -52.03 13.17
N ALA A 755 6.84 -52.56 14.35
CA ALA A 755 7.33 -51.82 15.55
C ALA A 755 8.79 -51.36 15.42
N THR A 756 9.56 -51.97 14.52
CA THR A 756 10.94 -51.61 14.19
C THR A 756 11.03 -50.38 13.27
N GLY A 757 9.90 -49.89 12.78
CA GLY A 757 9.83 -48.72 11.84
C GLY A 757 9.53 -49.13 10.40
N ALA A 758 9.21 -48.12 9.57
CA ALA A 758 8.97 -48.29 8.15
C ALA A 758 10.28 -48.31 7.36
N GLN A 759 10.30 -49.02 6.23
CA GLN A 759 11.43 -49.05 5.31
C GLN A 759 11.12 -48.27 4.05
N THR A 760 12.13 -47.63 3.49
CA THR A 760 12.01 -46.93 2.21
C THR A 760 11.68 -47.91 1.08
N GLY A 761 10.72 -47.51 0.19
CA GLY A 761 10.27 -48.32 -0.94
C GLY A 761 9.23 -49.39 -0.59
N GLU A 762 8.95 -49.66 0.66
CA GLU A 762 7.85 -50.54 1.07
C GLU A 762 6.55 -49.76 1.25
N THR A 763 5.43 -50.41 0.91
CA THR A 763 4.11 -49.79 1.01
C THR A 763 3.38 -50.29 2.26
N TYR A 764 2.98 -49.35 3.09
CA TYR A 764 2.19 -49.55 4.28
C TYR A 764 0.78 -49.06 4.14
N THR A 765 -0.17 -49.72 4.79
CA THR A 765 -1.57 -49.34 4.78
C THR A 765 -1.99 -48.81 6.14
N ILE A 766 -2.64 -47.66 6.13
CA ILE A 766 -3.29 -47.08 7.32
C ILE A 766 -4.80 -47.11 7.09
N ARG A 767 -5.57 -47.48 8.08
CA ARG A 767 -7.02 -47.59 8.02
C ARG A 767 -7.65 -47.05 9.29
N TYR A 768 -8.69 -46.22 9.10
CA TYR A 768 -9.53 -45.68 10.15
C TYR A 768 -10.99 -45.97 9.85
N VAL A 769 -11.76 -46.27 10.87
CA VAL A 769 -13.22 -46.31 10.80
C VAL A 769 -13.76 -45.19 11.66
N ILE A 770 -14.46 -44.26 11.05
CA ILE A 770 -15.01 -43.07 11.69
C ILE A 770 -16.52 -43.14 11.70
N ASN A 771 -17.13 -42.94 12.86
CA ASN A 771 -18.57 -42.75 12.97
C ASN A 771 -18.89 -41.25 12.77
N GLU A 772 -19.51 -40.90 11.64
CA GLU A 772 -19.82 -39.53 11.28
C GLU A 772 -21.15 -39.01 11.86
N GLN A 773 -21.78 -39.73 12.76
CA GLN A 773 -23.01 -39.30 13.45
C GLN A 773 -24.15 -38.86 12.51
N GLY A 774 -24.25 -39.49 11.31
CA GLY A 774 -25.29 -39.20 10.34
C GLY A 774 -25.02 -38.02 9.39
N LEU A 775 -23.79 -37.52 9.34
CA LEU A 775 -23.41 -36.40 8.46
C LEU A 775 -23.17 -36.79 6.98
N SER A 776 -22.98 -38.10 6.71
CA SER A 776 -22.89 -38.63 5.33
C SER A 776 -21.75 -38.04 4.46
N ASP A 777 -20.52 -38.54 4.68
CA ASP A 777 -19.30 -38.14 3.97
C ASP A 777 -18.93 -36.63 4.15
N ALA A 778 -19.12 -36.15 5.37
CA ALA A 778 -18.86 -34.74 5.72
C ALA A 778 -17.45 -34.52 6.31
N VAL A 779 -16.64 -35.58 6.48
CA VAL A 779 -15.28 -35.45 6.98
C VAL A 779 -14.25 -36.00 6.00
N GLY A 780 -13.06 -35.43 6.04
CA GLY A 780 -11.86 -35.93 5.40
C GLY A 780 -10.83 -36.36 6.45
N LEU A 781 -10.06 -37.39 6.14
CA LEU A 781 -8.90 -37.79 6.93
C LEU A 781 -7.64 -37.67 6.08
N GLU A 782 -6.54 -37.30 6.75
CA GLU A 782 -5.23 -37.22 6.10
C GLU A 782 -4.10 -37.54 7.08
N LEU A 783 -3.08 -38.21 6.60
CA LEU A 783 -1.84 -38.43 7.32
C LEU A 783 -0.95 -37.22 7.10
N VAL A 784 -0.62 -36.52 8.17
CA VAL A 784 0.30 -35.38 8.17
C VAL A 784 1.62 -35.80 8.78
N SER A 785 2.70 -35.62 8.04
CA SER A 785 4.06 -35.86 8.50
C SER A 785 4.83 -34.55 8.54
N ILE A 786 5.56 -34.33 9.62
CA ILE A 786 6.36 -33.11 9.83
C ILE A 786 7.82 -33.48 10.09
N ARG A 787 8.68 -32.51 9.79
CA ARG A 787 10.12 -32.51 10.13
C ARG A 787 10.47 -31.25 10.90
N THR A 788 11.42 -31.43 11.81
CA THR A 788 12.12 -30.29 12.42
C THR A 788 13.23 -29.84 11.48
N ASP A 789 13.20 -28.57 11.06
CA ASP A 789 14.24 -28.00 10.21
C ASP A 789 15.51 -27.67 11.02
N LYS A 790 16.56 -27.16 10.31
CA LYS A 790 17.85 -26.78 10.91
C LYS A 790 17.73 -25.65 11.96
N ASP A 791 16.65 -24.91 11.91
CA ASP A 791 16.40 -23.78 12.81
C ASP A 791 15.53 -24.19 14.00
N GLY A 792 15.16 -25.48 14.09
CA GLY A 792 14.35 -26.06 15.16
C GLY A 792 12.84 -25.90 14.96
N GLU A 793 12.41 -25.40 13.81
CA GLU A 793 10.99 -25.23 13.49
C GLU A 793 10.41 -26.50 12.88
N GLU A 794 9.20 -26.86 13.33
CA GLU A 794 8.44 -27.96 12.75
C GLU A 794 7.75 -27.50 11.47
N ARG A 795 7.95 -28.22 10.37
CA ARG A 795 7.35 -27.92 9.08
C ARG A 795 6.72 -29.15 8.48
N VAL A 796 5.65 -28.95 7.76
CA VAL A 796 5.00 -30.01 7.00
C VAL A 796 5.99 -30.58 6.00
N PHE A 797 6.20 -31.89 6.12
CA PHE A 797 6.99 -32.67 5.16
C PHE A 797 6.10 -33.24 4.05
N ASN A 798 4.96 -33.83 4.44
CA ASN A 798 4.02 -34.46 3.51
C ASN A 798 2.62 -34.52 4.12
N ILE A 799 1.60 -34.38 3.30
CA ILE A 799 0.20 -34.58 3.63
C ILE A 799 -0.37 -35.59 2.62
N ARG A 800 -0.95 -36.67 3.12
CA ARG A 800 -1.54 -37.72 2.28
C ARG A 800 -3.00 -37.95 2.69
N PRO A 801 -3.98 -37.73 1.81
CA PRO A 801 -5.36 -38.04 2.11
C PRO A 801 -5.56 -39.56 2.30
N LEU A 802 -6.50 -39.92 3.17
CA LEU A 802 -7.06 -41.26 3.26
C LEU A 802 -8.38 -41.25 2.49
N GLU A 803 -8.55 -42.22 1.61
CA GLU A 803 -9.73 -42.32 0.76
C GLU A 803 -10.82 -43.17 1.43
N VAL A 804 -12.08 -42.80 1.21
CA VAL A 804 -13.21 -43.60 1.66
C VAL A 804 -13.32 -44.84 0.78
N VAL A 805 -13.10 -46.00 1.36
CA VAL A 805 -13.16 -47.31 0.67
C VAL A 805 -14.46 -48.10 0.92
N GLY A 806 -15.29 -47.61 1.84
CA GLY A 806 -16.59 -48.19 2.13
C GLY A 806 -17.27 -47.54 3.34
N HIS A 807 -18.53 -47.92 3.62
CA HIS A 807 -19.23 -47.50 4.81
C HIS A 807 -20.25 -48.57 5.26
N GLU A 808 -20.52 -48.63 6.56
CA GLU A 808 -21.54 -49.46 7.19
C GLU A 808 -22.39 -48.54 8.11
N GLY A 809 -23.57 -48.17 7.62
CA GLY A 809 -24.39 -47.16 8.32
C GLY A 809 -23.62 -45.82 8.43
N ASN A 810 -23.46 -45.32 9.67
CA ASN A 810 -22.72 -44.06 9.92
C ASN A 810 -21.19 -44.24 10.02
N ASN A 811 -20.68 -45.47 9.89
CA ASN A 811 -19.27 -45.78 9.99
C ASN A 811 -18.62 -45.74 8.60
N TYR A 812 -17.79 -44.76 8.35
CA TYR A 812 -17.03 -44.60 7.12
C TYR A 812 -15.62 -45.19 7.28
N ILE A 813 -15.18 -45.93 6.29
CA ILE A 813 -13.89 -46.63 6.29
C ILE A 813 -12.93 -45.86 5.41
N PHE A 814 -11.90 -45.30 6.03
CA PHE A 814 -10.84 -44.54 5.37
C PHE A 814 -9.57 -45.40 5.26
N GLU A 815 -8.97 -45.41 4.08
CA GLU A 815 -7.72 -46.16 3.86
C GLU A 815 -6.71 -45.28 3.11
N GLY A 816 -5.45 -45.33 3.54
CA GLY A 816 -4.33 -44.66 2.86
C GLY A 816 -3.14 -45.59 2.69
N LYS A 817 -2.43 -45.45 1.56
CA LYS A 817 -1.19 -46.18 1.31
C LYS A 817 -0.01 -45.22 1.40
N VAL A 818 1.00 -45.59 2.15
CA VAL A 818 2.21 -44.82 2.41
C VAL A 818 3.43 -45.60 2.00
N THR A 819 4.19 -45.04 1.03
CA THR A 819 5.48 -45.60 0.64
C THR A 819 6.55 -44.55 0.97
N PRO A 820 7.32 -44.72 2.06
CA PRO A 820 8.41 -43.79 2.37
C PRO A 820 9.47 -43.83 1.26
N ASP A 821 9.86 -42.64 0.78
CA ASP A 821 10.90 -42.48 -0.23
C ASP A 821 12.21 -41.96 0.33
N VAL A 822 12.19 -41.37 1.53
CA VAL A 822 13.34 -40.77 2.21
C VAL A 822 13.43 -41.29 3.65
N ALA A 823 14.63 -41.73 4.03
CA ALA A 823 14.93 -42.11 5.41
C ALA A 823 15.04 -40.88 6.33
N GLY A 824 14.68 -41.05 7.58
CA GLY A 824 14.78 -40.02 8.61
C GLY A 824 13.71 -40.14 9.67
N ASN A 825 13.80 -39.31 10.70
CA ASN A 825 12.81 -39.20 11.74
C ASN A 825 11.69 -38.28 11.34
N LEU A 826 10.49 -38.78 11.21
CA LEU A 826 9.27 -38.03 10.95
C LEU A 826 8.35 -38.13 12.16
N LYS A 827 7.73 -37.01 12.53
CA LYS A 827 6.56 -37.06 13.41
C LYS A 827 5.33 -37.10 12.50
N SER A 828 4.45 -38.05 12.74
CA SER A 828 3.24 -38.26 11.94
C SER A 828 2.01 -38.43 12.82
N ALA A 829 0.90 -37.85 12.36
CA ALA A 829 -0.41 -37.98 13.00
C ALA A 829 -1.50 -37.92 11.93
N VAL A 830 -2.70 -38.43 12.27
CA VAL A 830 -3.86 -38.30 11.37
C VAL A 830 -4.71 -37.10 11.77
N ARG A 831 -5.00 -36.28 10.80
CA ARG A 831 -5.87 -35.10 10.94
C ARG A 831 -7.23 -35.38 10.30
N MET A 832 -8.30 -35.11 11.05
CA MET A 832 -9.67 -35.11 10.56
C MET A 832 -10.14 -33.64 10.41
N TYR A 833 -10.81 -33.36 9.30
CA TYR A 833 -11.32 -32.02 8.97
C TYR A 833 -12.69 -32.13 8.26
N PRO A 834 -13.55 -31.08 8.31
CA PRO A 834 -14.78 -31.04 7.53
C PRO A 834 -14.49 -31.01 6.04
N LYS A 835 -15.18 -31.86 5.29
CA LYS A 835 -15.02 -32.01 3.84
C LYS A 835 -16.29 -31.62 3.12
N ASN A 836 -16.19 -30.54 2.30
CA ASN A 836 -17.26 -30.14 1.40
C ASN A 836 -16.63 -29.53 0.14
N ALA A 837 -17.04 -30.03 -1.03
CA ALA A 837 -16.52 -29.56 -2.33
C ALA A 837 -16.83 -28.08 -2.63
N ASN A 838 -17.80 -27.52 -1.92
CA ASN A 838 -18.17 -26.12 -2.05
C ASN A 838 -17.39 -25.17 -1.14
N LEU A 839 -16.46 -25.63 -0.32
CA LEU A 839 -15.57 -24.78 0.45
C LEU A 839 -14.35 -24.39 -0.40
N PRO A 840 -14.08 -23.09 -0.63
CA PRO A 840 -12.90 -22.63 -1.37
C PRO A 840 -11.58 -23.01 -0.69
N HIS A 841 -11.57 -22.91 0.63
CA HIS A 841 -10.43 -23.26 1.49
C HIS A 841 -10.90 -24.08 2.67
N ARG A 842 -10.09 -25.04 3.12
CA ARG A 842 -10.39 -25.83 4.32
C ARG A 842 -10.51 -24.97 5.57
N GLN A 843 -9.73 -23.91 5.63
CA GLN A 843 -9.72 -22.94 6.72
C GLN A 843 -11.00 -22.07 6.79
N ASP A 844 -11.85 -22.09 5.78
CA ASP A 844 -13.14 -21.36 5.83
C ASP A 844 -14.11 -21.96 6.85
N PHE A 845 -13.84 -23.19 7.29
CA PHE A 845 -14.56 -23.86 8.35
C PHE A 845 -13.60 -24.69 9.18
N CYS A 846 -12.92 -24.05 10.13
CA CYS A 846 -11.71 -24.52 10.78
C CYS A 846 -12.01 -25.42 11.99
N TYR A 847 -12.66 -26.57 11.78
CA TYR A 847 -12.79 -27.66 12.74
C TYR A 847 -11.73 -28.72 12.45
N VAL A 848 -10.94 -29.10 13.46
CA VAL A 848 -9.85 -30.06 13.29
C VAL A 848 -9.78 -31.00 14.52
N LYS A 849 -9.67 -32.31 14.28
CA LYS A 849 -9.28 -33.28 15.31
C LYS A 849 -8.00 -34.01 14.88
N TRP A 850 -7.12 -34.23 15.84
CA TRP A 850 -5.88 -34.96 15.62
C TRP A 850 -5.91 -36.30 16.33
N PHE A 851 -5.49 -37.34 15.66
CA PHE A 851 -5.38 -38.69 16.17
C PHE A 851 -3.94 -39.20 16.10
N ALA A 852 -3.48 -39.84 17.16
CA ALA A 852 -2.21 -40.56 17.13
C ALA A 852 -2.29 -41.70 16.14
N LEU A 853 -1.15 -42.09 15.57
CA LEU A 853 -1.07 -43.30 14.77
C LEU A 853 -1.41 -44.50 15.65
N PRO A 854 -2.10 -45.54 15.08
CA PRO A 854 -2.36 -46.77 15.81
C PRO A 854 -1.05 -47.42 16.27
N ASN A 855 -1.09 -48.11 17.40
CA ASN A 855 0.01 -48.96 17.81
C ASN A 855 0.22 -50.07 16.78
N ALA A 856 1.49 -50.43 16.53
CA ALA A 856 1.88 -51.51 15.60
C ALA A 856 1.27 -52.85 15.96
#